data_c8b6a510f0878c8d61de40e958d76ff1
#
_entry.id   c8b6a510f0878c8d61de40e958d76ff1
#
_cell.length_a   1.000
_cell.length_b   1.000
_cell.length_c   1.000
_cell.angle_alpha   90.00
_cell.angle_beta   90.00
_cell.angle_gamma   90.00
#
_symmetry.space_group_name_H-M   'P 1'
#
loop_
_entity.id
_entity.type
_entity.pdbx_description
1 polymer ?
#
loop_
_entity_poly.entity_id
_entity_poly.type
_entity_poly.pdbx_seq_one_letter_code
_entity_poly.pdbx_strand_id
1 'polypeptide(L)'
;MLYYTDLHIHSKYSRATSKSCNLEELAFWAKKKGLSLISTGDFTHPAWFNEIKEKLVPSENGTFRLKPEIEKEIFQGTEPVKFILSVEISTIYKKWDKTRKVHHVCFVPDLQAAEIFRQKLETIGNIKSDGRPILGLDSRDLLETVLEAGENSYIIPAHIWTPWFSVLGSKSGFDSIEDCYGDLAEHIFAVETGLSSDPEMNWHVSKLDKFRLVSNSDAHSPSKLAREATVFTKEPDYYSIMNALKTGDGYCGTVEFFPEEGKYHEDGHRKCNVCLTPEETKALNGICPVCGKPLTIGVSYRVNELSDRKEIITPPATAGQTFSLVPLQEILAEILGVGTASKSVSAEYERLTSKFGSELSILREVPVDELKRSSTLLGEAVSRLRTGKVIKQAGYDGEYGIIRLFEDGELVKKKFVNLKLNIDIPKPAEAAIEKTPVVEKQPKKKGLDEYQEAAVTENSNQLLIAAGPGSGKTTVLTHRIAYLINNKGIMPENILGITFTRRAAEEMRSRLSKLLGEASDKINLHTFHSLCFSILRENLDREIRVMSDEEKALTMVEDALSFDDLITLTLELFEENPELLCRYREKFRYVSVDEYQDIDENQYRLIRMLVPSDGNIFVIGDPNQAIYGFRGGDAKFFNSFTEDYPDTKIVNLKNNYRSTNSIVSASNQMINCFNIVSAFDKPHEKITIHSAPTDKAEAEYITSTIESLIGGHSFFSIDSARSGGENEDYSFSDFAILYRTSSQLPPISEALKRSGMPFVKLSNDLLLSLIHISEPT
;
A
#
# COMPACT_ATOMS: atom_id res chain seq x y z
N MET A 1 -38.01 2.46 19.97
CA MET A 1 -36.85 3.22 20.48
C MET A 1 -35.75 3.00 19.46
N LEU A 2 -34.96 4.01 19.15
CA LEU A 2 -33.81 3.89 18.26
C LEU A 2 -32.54 3.73 19.11
N TYR A 3 -31.65 2.85 18.69
CA TYR A 3 -30.36 2.59 19.31
C TYR A 3 -29.25 2.94 18.35
N TYR A 4 -28.31 3.74 18.82
CA TYR A 4 -27.17 4.22 18.03
C TYR A 4 -25.93 3.46 18.45
N THR A 5 -25.14 3.03 17.47
CA THR A 5 -23.89 2.31 17.70
C THR A 5 -22.75 2.92 16.87
N ASP A 6 -21.54 2.83 17.39
CA ASP A 6 -20.31 3.25 16.71
C ASP A 6 -19.32 2.08 16.75
N LEU A 7 -19.18 1.41 15.59
CA LEU A 7 -18.51 0.11 15.51
C LEU A 7 -17.06 0.22 15.01
N HIS A 8 -16.61 1.43 14.64
CA HIS A 8 -15.26 1.69 14.14
C HIS A 8 -14.66 2.88 14.86
N ILE A 9 -13.82 2.59 15.83
CA ILE A 9 -13.13 3.58 16.68
C ILE A 9 -11.71 3.09 16.98
N HIS A 10 -10.87 3.98 17.51
CA HIS A 10 -9.49 3.70 17.86
C HIS A 10 -9.17 3.92 19.33
N SER A 11 -8.23 3.12 19.84
CA SER A 11 -7.69 3.27 21.20
C SER A 11 -6.47 4.21 21.22
N LYS A 12 -6.04 4.55 22.42
CA LYS A 12 -4.80 5.33 22.65
C LYS A 12 -3.51 4.67 22.13
N TYR A 13 -3.58 3.43 21.65
CA TYR A 13 -2.45 2.68 21.07
C TYR A 13 -2.36 2.79 19.56
N SER A 14 -3.40 3.29 18.90
CA SER A 14 -3.33 3.64 17.47
C SER A 14 -2.58 4.96 17.28
N ARG A 15 -1.81 5.01 16.19
CA ARG A 15 -1.08 6.22 15.81
C ARG A 15 -2.05 7.37 15.59
N ALA A 16 -1.60 8.56 15.98
CA ALA A 16 -2.36 9.80 15.87
C ALA A 16 -3.65 9.86 16.68
N THR A 17 -3.88 8.92 17.57
CA THR A 17 -5.03 8.87 18.46
C THR A 17 -4.73 9.54 19.79
N SER A 18 -5.72 10.21 20.37
CA SER A 18 -5.61 10.86 21.66
C SER A 18 -5.29 9.86 22.78
N LYS A 19 -4.38 10.23 23.69
CA LYS A 19 -4.10 9.43 24.90
C LYS A 19 -5.34 9.24 25.78
N SER A 20 -6.37 10.06 25.61
CA SER A 20 -7.65 9.92 26.31
C SER A 20 -8.59 8.86 25.70
N CYS A 21 -8.23 8.21 24.58
CA CYS A 21 -8.97 7.07 24.05
C CYS A 21 -8.71 5.80 24.87
N ASN A 22 -9.04 5.83 26.16
CA ASN A 22 -9.13 4.69 27.06
C ASN A 22 -10.60 4.28 27.24
N LEU A 23 -10.85 3.10 27.80
CA LEU A 23 -12.20 2.52 27.91
C LEU A 23 -13.16 3.41 28.72
N GLU A 24 -12.69 4.04 29.78
CA GLU A 24 -13.46 4.90 30.64
C GLU A 24 -13.95 6.17 29.94
N GLU A 25 -13.04 6.88 29.28
CA GLU A 25 -13.35 8.10 28.54
C GLU A 25 -14.20 7.82 27.29
N LEU A 26 -13.94 6.71 26.61
CA LEU A 26 -14.77 6.26 25.48
C LEU A 26 -16.20 5.98 25.94
N ALA A 27 -16.39 5.26 27.06
CA ALA A 27 -17.71 5.00 27.63
C ALA A 27 -18.43 6.28 28.07
N PHE A 28 -17.71 7.19 28.72
CA PHE A 28 -18.25 8.48 29.17
C PHE A 28 -18.75 9.32 27.98
N TRP A 29 -17.92 9.48 26.96
CA TRP A 29 -18.31 10.23 25.76
C TRP A 29 -19.40 9.54 24.96
N ALA A 30 -19.35 8.21 24.82
CA ALA A 30 -20.42 7.46 24.16
C ALA A 30 -21.78 7.73 24.79
N LYS A 31 -21.85 7.74 26.13
CA LYS A 31 -23.08 8.10 26.86
C LYS A 31 -23.52 9.54 26.58
N LYS A 32 -22.60 10.50 26.62
CA LYS A 32 -22.88 11.91 26.30
C LYS A 32 -23.40 12.10 24.89
N LYS A 33 -22.84 11.35 23.94
CA LYS A 33 -23.25 11.35 22.54
C LYS A 33 -24.60 10.68 22.32
N GLY A 34 -24.97 9.71 23.14
CA GLY A 34 -26.22 8.93 23.04
C GLY A 34 -26.05 7.58 22.35
N LEU A 35 -24.84 7.05 22.35
CA LEU A 35 -24.56 5.71 21.87
C LEU A 35 -24.93 4.67 22.93
N SER A 36 -25.57 3.59 22.50
CA SER A 36 -25.94 2.46 23.36
C SER A 36 -24.85 1.39 23.40
N LEU A 37 -24.08 1.29 22.31
CA LEU A 37 -23.01 0.33 22.15
C LEU A 37 -21.90 0.94 21.27
N ILE A 38 -20.65 0.67 21.65
CA ILE A 38 -19.46 1.01 20.88
C ILE A 38 -18.56 -0.21 20.72
N SER A 39 -17.65 -0.16 19.76
CA SER A 39 -16.56 -1.14 19.70
C SER A 39 -15.42 -0.77 20.65
N THR A 40 -14.52 -1.74 20.92
CA THR A 40 -13.28 -1.45 21.66
C THR A 40 -12.21 -0.79 20.79
N GLY A 41 -12.27 -1.04 19.48
CA GLY A 41 -11.14 -0.80 18.59
C GLY A 41 -9.90 -1.62 18.99
N ASP A 42 -8.95 -1.76 18.12
CA ASP A 42 -7.54 -2.10 18.35
C ASP A 42 -7.23 -3.33 19.21
N PHE A 43 -8.17 -4.28 19.39
CA PHE A 43 -7.98 -5.40 20.32
C PHE A 43 -6.77 -6.30 19.98
N THR A 44 -6.20 -6.20 18.79
CA THR A 44 -5.01 -6.96 18.43
C THR A 44 -3.75 -6.45 19.11
N HIS A 45 -3.71 -5.18 19.54
CA HIS A 45 -2.56 -4.62 20.23
C HIS A 45 -2.41 -5.24 21.65
N PRO A 46 -1.27 -5.85 22.00
CA PRO A 46 -1.13 -6.63 23.24
C PRO A 46 -1.44 -5.86 24.54
N ALA A 47 -0.98 -4.62 24.63
CA ALA A 47 -1.23 -3.81 25.83
C ALA A 47 -2.71 -3.41 25.94
N TRP A 48 -3.35 -3.08 24.81
CA TRP A 48 -4.78 -2.77 24.81
C TRP A 48 -5.63 -3.99 25.13
N PHE A 49 -5.31 -5.14 24.58
CA PHE A 49 -6.01 -6.39 24.89
C PHE A 49 -5.91 -6.79 26.36
N ASN A 50 -4.77 -6.50 27.01
CA ASN A 50 -4.64 -6.70 28.43
C ASN A 50 -5.52 -5.71 29.23
N GLU A 51 -5.60 -4.43 28.83
CA GLU A 51 -6.52 -3.47 29.44
C GLU A 51 -7.99 -3.87 29.26
N ILE A 52 -8.37 -4.37 28.08
CA ILE A 52 -9.71 -4.93 27.83
C ILE A 52 -10.02 -6.05 28.84
N LYS A 53 -9.13 -7.03 28.99
CA LYS A 53 -9.30 -8.14 29.95
C LYS A 53 -9.31 -7.67 31.41
N GLU A 54 -8.55 -6.62 31.71
CA GLU A 54 -8.49 -6.07 33.07
C GLU A 54 -9.72 -5.26 33.45
N LYS A 55 -10.27 -4.46 32.54
CA LYS A 55 -11.30 -3.45 32.84
C LYS A 55 -12.70 -3.82 32.38
N LEU A 56 -12.84 -4.71 31.41
CA LEU A 56 -14.13 -5.19 30.94
C LEU A 56 -14.49 -6.55 31.56
N VAL A 57 -15.78 -6.78 31.70
CA VAL A 57 -16.37 -8.09 32.04
C VAL A 57 -17.32 -8.50 30.94
N PRO A 58 -17.35 -9.79 30.54
CA PRO A 58 -18.34 -10.30 29.62
C PRO A 58 -19.78 -10.03 30.12
N SER A 59 -20.64 -9.64 29.20
CA SER A 59 -22.05 -9.46 29.41
C SER A 59 -22.82 -10.42 28.47
N GLU A 60 -24.10 -10.22 28.26
CA GLU A 60 -24.93 -11.09 27.44
C GLU A 60 -24.58 -10.94 25.93
N ASN A 61 -24.74 -12.03 25.20
CA ASN A 61 -24.73 -12.06 23.73
C ASN A 61 -23.49 -11.42 23.07
N GLY A 62 -22.27 -11.74 23.53
CA GLY A 62 -21.02 -11.27 22.93
C GLY A 62 -20.70 -9.80 23.19
N THR A 63 -21.37 -9.19 24.18
CA THR A 63 -21.06 -7.84 24.63
C THR A 63 -20.18 -7.86 25.87
N PHE A 64 -19.57 -6.72 26.17
CA PHE A 64 -18.78 -6.46 27.37
C PHE A 64 -19.26 -5.17 28.04
N ARG A 65 -19.01 -5.07 29.32
CA ARG A 65 -19.28 -3.88 30.14
C ARG A 65 -18.05 -3.55 30.98
N LEU A 66 -17.89 -2.30 31.34
CA LEU A 66 -16.90 -1.93 32.35
C LEU A 66 -17.17 -2.68 33.67
N LYS A 67 -16.13 -2.97 34.43
CA LYS A 67 -16.30 -3.54 35.79
C LYS A 67 -17.22 -2.67 36.62
N PRO A 68 -18.05 -3.27 37.54
CA PRO A 68 -19.07 -2.53 38.28
C PRO A 68 -18.54 -1.33 39.10
N GLU A 69 -17.29 -1.40 39.56
CA GLU A 69 -16.65 -0.31 40.28
C GLU A 69 -16.45 0.91 39.37
N ILE A 70 -15.96 0.70 38.13
CA ILE A 70 -15.72 1.73 37.14
C ILE A 70 -17.06 2.28 36.60
N GLU A 71 -18.02 1.40 36.33
CA GLU A 71 -19.35 1.81 35.85
C GLU A 71 -20.04 2.75 36.83
N LYS A 72 -19.99 2.41 38.14
CA LYS A 72 -20.61 3.22 39.20
C LYS A 72 -20.04 4.63 39.24
N GLU A 73 -18.75 4.78 39.04
CA GLU A 73 -18.08 6.08 39.00
C GLU A 73 -18.50 6.90 37.76
N ILE A 74 -18.54 6.28 36.57
CA ILE A 74 -18.82 6.97 35.30
C ILE A 74 -20.32 7.27 35.14
N PHE A 75 -21.19 6.26 35.33
CA PHE A 75 -22.60 6.35 34.96
C PHE A 75 -23.54 6.77 36.08
N GLN A 76 -23.09 6.77 37.36
CA GLN A 76 -23.85 7.24 38.51
C GLN A 76 -25.30 6.69 38.57
N GLY A 77 -25.49 5.42 38.21
CA GLY A 77 -26.78 4.74 38.24
C GLY A 77 -27.63 4.89 36.98
N THR A 78 -27.11 5.48 35.91
CA THR A 78 -27.74 5.45 34.57
C THR A 78 -27.34 4.19 33.80
N GLU A 79 -28.10 3.83 32.72
CA GLU A 79 -27.76 2.70 31.85
C GLU A 79 -26.34 2.83 31.27
N PRO A 80 -25.51 1.81 31.44
CA PRO A 80 -24.14 1.82 30.93
C PRO A 80 -24.09 1.57 29.41
N VAL A 81 -23.00 1.98 28.78
CA VAL A 81 -22.69 1.69 27.39
C VAL A 81 -22.07 0.30 27.28
N LYS A 82 -22.50 -0.49 26.30
CA LYS A 82 -21.95 -1.82 25.99
C LYS A 82 -20.78 -1.72 25.01
N PHE A 83 -19.89 -2.70 25.06
CA PHE A 83 -18.75 -2.83 24.14
C PHE A 83 -18.83 -4.13 23.34
N ILE A 84 -18.32 -4.13 22.11
CA ILE A 84 -17.98 -5.32 21.32
C ILE A 84 -16.52 -5.24 20.87
N LEU A 85 -15.92 -6.38 20.53
CA LEU A 85 -14.52 -6.43 20.10
C LEU A 85 -14.40 -6.15 18.60
N SER A 86 -13.64 -5.10 18.25
CA SER A 86 -13.25 -4.82 16.86
C SER A 86 -11.80 -4.38 16.77
N VAL A 87 -11.26 -4.44 15.55
CA VAL A 87 -9.97 -3.86 15.19
C VAL A 87 -9.97 -3.48 13.72
N GLU A 88 -9.38 -2.34 13.38
CA GLU A 88 -9.07 -2.01 12.00
C GLU A 88 -7.70 -2.58 11.61
N ILE A 89 -7.64 -3.31 10.50
CA ILE A 89 -6.42 -3.87 9.91
C ILE A 89 -6.15 -3.19 8.57
N SER A 90 -4.94 -2.66 8.39
CA SER A 90 -4.46 -2.15 7.11
C SER A 90 -3.76 -3.25 6.33
N THR A 91 -4.18 -3.49 5.09
CA THR A 91 -3.47 -4.40 4.17
C THR A 91 -2.81 -3.61 3.05
N ILE A 92 -1.53 -3.94 2.72
CA ILE A 92 -0.79 -3.34 1.61
C ILE A 92 -0.10 -4.46 0.84
N TYR A 93 -0.55 -4.71 -0.40
CA TYR A 93 -0.05 -5.83 -1.22
C TYR A 93 -0.15 -5.54 -2.72
N LYS A 94 0.48 -6.38 -3.55
CA LYS A 94 0.36 -6.29 -5.01
C LYS A 94 -0.63 -7.32 -5.54
N LYS A 95 -1.58 -6.85 -6.36
CA LYS A 95 -2.55 -7.71 -7.07
C LYS A 95 -2.86 -7.08 -8.43
N TRP A 96 -2.75 -7.90 -9.52
CA TRP A 96 -2.92 -7.47 -10.91
C TRP A 96 -2.04 -6.27 -11.31
N ASP A 97 -0.76 -6.33 -10.95
CA ASP A 97 0.28 -5.31 -11.22
C ASP A 97 0.01 -3.92 -10.59
N LYS A 98 -0.97 -3.83 -9.67
CA LYS A 98 -1.25 -2.62 -8.90
C LYS A 98 -0.98 -2.84 -7.41
N THR A 99 -0.52 -1.79 -6.74
CA THR A 99 -0.47 -1.78 -5.29
C THR A 99 -1.87 -1.54 -4.75
N ARG A 100 -2.34 -2.47 -3.90
CA ARG A 100 -3.63 -2.41 -3.21
C ARG A 100 -3.39 -2.02 -1.77
N LYS A 101 -4.20 -1.07 -1.29
CA LYS A 101 -4.19 -0.61 0.10
C LYS A 101 -5.64 -0.58 0.56
N VAL A 102 -5.97 -1.37 1.56
CA VAL A 102 -7.35 -1.52 2.03
C VAL A 102 -7.38 -1.58 3.56
N HIS A 103 -8.35 -0.91 4.15
CA HIS A 103 -8.68 -1.02 5.56
C HIS A 103 -9.89 -1.93 5.79
N HIS A 104 -9.84 -2.69 6.87
CA HIS A 104 -10.84 -3.69 7.22
C HIS A 104 -11.18 -3.61 8.69
N VAL A 105 -12.45 -3.42 9.05
CA VAL A 105 -12.89 -3.57 10.43
C VAL A 105 -13.22 -5.02 10.68
N CYS A 106 -12.42 -5.68 11.51
CA CYS A 106 -12.56 -7.08 11.88
C CYS A 106 -13.29 -7.18 13.23
N PHE A 107 -14.28 -8.05 13.32
CA PHE A 107 -15.12 -8.28 14.50
C PHE A 107 -15.00 -9.72 14.95
N VAL A 108 -14.92 -9.92 16.26
CA VAL A 108 -14.92 -11.25 16.89
C VAL A 108 -15.88 -11.29 18.07
N PRO A 109 -16.56 -12.44 18.34
CA PRO A 109 -17.64 -12.52 19.33
C PRO A 109 -17.17 -12.53 20.77
N ASP A 110 -15.93 -12.94 21.05
CA ASP A 110 -15.42 -13.14 22.39
C ASP A 110 -13.90 -13.04 22.50
N LEU A 111 -13.38 -13.09 23.73
CA LEU A 111 -11.94 -13.01 24.01
C LEU A 111 -11.15 -14.22 23.49
N GLN A 112 -11.78 -15.38 23.32
CA GLN A 112 -11.10 -16.58 22.80
C GLN A 112 -10.85 -16.43 21.30
N ALA A 113 -11.85 -16.03 20.55
CA ALA A 113 -11.70 -15.73 19.11
C ALA A 113 -10.71 -14.58 18.89
N ALA A 114 -10.74 -13.54 19.75
CA ALA A 114 -9.77 -12.45 19.70
C ALA A 114 -8.33 -12.94 19.92
N GLU A 115 -8.11 -13.85 20.87
CA GLU A 115 -6.78 -14.39 21.13
C GLU A 115 -6.28 -15.26 19.96
N ILE A 116 -7.14 -16.11 19.39
CA ILE A 116 -6.80 -16.93 18.21
C ILE A 116 -6.42 -16.02 17.03
N PHE A 117 -7.22 -14.99 16.76
CA PHE A 117 -6.95 -14.03 15.67
C PHE A 117 -5.62 -13.30 15.90
N ARG A 118 -5.35 -12.81 17.12
CA ARG A 118 -4.10 -12.16 17.46
C ARG A 118 -2.89 -13.07 17.23
N GLN A 119 -2.95 -14.32 17.71
CA GLN A 119 -1.86 -15.29 17.53
C GLN A 119 -1.57 -15.55 16.06
N LYS A 120 -2.59 -15.68 15.21
CA LYS A 120 -2.41 -15.82 13.76
C LYS A 120 -1.74 -14.58 13.16
N LEU A 121 -2.23 -13.38 13.47
CA LEU A 121 -1.64 -12.15 12.96
C LEU A 121 -0.20 -11.93 13.43
N GLU A 122 0.15 -12.34 14.66
CA GLU A 122 1.52 -12.24 15.19
C GLU A 122 2.53 -13.08 14.40
N THR A 123 2.08 -14.16 13.74
CA THR A 123 2.92 -14.94 12.81
C THR A 123 3.09 -14.29 11.44
N ILE A 124 2.14 -13.42 11.04
CA ILE A 124 2.12 -12.75 9.73
C ILE A 124 2.86 -11.41 9.79
N GLY A 125 2.69 -10.65 10.89
CA GLY A 125 3.27 -9.32 11.00
C GLY A 125 3.32 -8.76 12.41
N ASN A 126 3.77 -7.52 12.53
CA ASN A 126 3.91 -6.86 13.83
C ASN A 126 2.59 -6.20 14.25
N ILE A 127 1.96 -6.75 15.29
CA ILE A 127 0.74 -6.21 15.92
C ILE A 127 1.03 -5.37 17.20
N LYS A 128 2.31 -5.13 17.51
CA LYS A 128 2.73 -4.49 18.79
C LYS A 128 3.05 -3.00 18.63
N SER A 129 3.21 -2.53 17.39
CA SER A 129 3.68 -1.17 17.12
C SER A 129 2.55 -0.16 16.94
N ASP A 130 1.35 -0.63 16.64
CA ASP A 130 0.18 0.21 16.35
C ASP A 130 -1.10 -0.56 16.71
N GLY A 131 -2.11 0.15 17.23
CA GLY A 131 -3.45 -0.40 17.44
C GLY A 131 -4.09 -0.88 16.14
N ARG A 132 -3.78 -0.19 15.03
CA ARG A 132 -4.13 -0.54 13.65
C ARG A 132 -2.91 -1.10 12.91
N PRO A 133 -2.63 -2.41 12.98
CA PRO A 133 -1.45 -2.99 12.36
C PRO A 133 -1.52 -2.93 10.82
N ILE A 134 -0.35 -2.75 10.20
CA ILE A 134 -0.20 -2.75 8.75
C ILE A 134 0.43 -4.07 8.35
N LEU A 135 -0.25 -4.83 7.48
CA LEU A 135 0.16 -6.17 7.07
C LEU A 135 0.39 -6.23 5.55
N GLY A 136 1.44 -6.94 5.15
CA GLY A 136 1.72 -7.27 3.75
C GLY A 136 0.92 -8.50 3.29
N LEU A 137 -0.40 -8.53 3.56
CA LEU A 137 -1.30 -9.66 3.34
C LEU A 137 -2.38 -9.28 2.32
N ASP A 138 -2.81 -10.23 1.47
CA ASP A 138 -3.97 -10.02 0.60
C ASP A 138 -5.25 -9.91 1.45
N SER A 139 -6.18 -9.04 1.04
CA SER A 139 -7.46 -8.84 1.73
C SER A 139 -8.30 -10.12 1.82
N ARG A 140 -8.22 -10.99 0.81
CA ARG A 140 -8.88 -12.30 0.80
C ARG A 140 -8.31 -13.20 1.90
N ASP A 141 -6.99 -13.23 2.05
CA ASP A 141 -6.31 -14.07 3.06
C ASP A 141 -6.52 -13.51 4.48
N LEU A 142 -6.66 -12.18 4.63
CA LEU A 142 -7.09 -11.59 5.89
C LEU A 142 -8.50 -12.05 6.28
N LEU A 143 -9.44 -12.05 5.32
CA LEU A 143 -10.81 -12.54 5.57
C LEU A 143 -10.82 -14.01 5.97
N GLU A 144 -10.05 -14.86 5.29
CA GLU A 144 -9.86 -16.27 5.68
C GLU A 144 -9.34 -16.38 7.12
N THR A 145 -8.32 -15.60 7.47
CA THR A 145 -7.75 -15.57 8.84
C THR A 145 -8.78 -15.17 9.90
N VAL A 146 -9.68 -14.23 9.59
CA VAL A 146 -10.77 -13.80 10.49
C VAL A 146 -11.80 -14.93 10.65
N LEU A 147 -12.24 -15.56 9.55
CA LEU A 147 -13.20 -16.65 9.58
C LEU A 147 -12.68 -17.86 10.37
N GLU A 148 -11.38 -18.13 10.27
CA GLU A 148 -10.71 -19.21 11.03
C GLU A 148 -10.48 -18.88 12.52
N ALA A 149 -10.65 -17.63 12.94
CA ALA A 149 -10.51 -17.24 14.34
C ALA A 149 -11.69 -17.74 15.20
N GLY A 150 -12.85 -17.95 14.61
CA GLY A 150 -14.02 -18.50 15.26
C GLY A 150 -15.29 -18.30 14.46
N GLU A 151 -16.28 -19.16 14.74
CA GLU A 151 -17.63 -18.98 14.21
C GLU A 151 -18.17 -17.61 14.64
N ASN A 152 -18.86 -16.92 13.73
CA ASN A 152 -19.36 -15.56 13.92
C ASN A 152 -18.28 -14.46 14.03
N SER A 153 -17.10 -14.69 13.47
CA SER A 153 -16.11 -13.62 13.18
C SER A 153 -16.34 -13.04 11.80
N TYR A 154 -16.21 -11.71 11.63
CA TYR A 154 -16.64 -11.03 10.40
C TYR A 154 -15.69 -9.89 10.03
N ILE A 155 -15.68 -9.53 8.74
CA ILE A 155 -15.08 -8.29 8.24
C ILE A 155 -16.17 -7.38 7.68
N ILE A 156 -16.06 -6.09 7.98
CA ILE A 156 -16.74 -5.00 7.27
C ILE A 156 -15.64 -4.15 6.62
N PRO A 157 -15.60 -4.02 5.28
CA PRO A 157 -14.68 -3.12 4.59
C PRO A 157 -14.88 -1.69 5.08
N ALA A 158 -13.81 -1.05 5.56
CA ALA A 158 -13.84 0.29 6.13
C ALA A 158 -13.93 1.37 5.03
N HIS A 159 -14.69 2.46 5.27
CA HIS A 159 -14.76 3.68 4.46
C HIS A 159 -14.42 3.46 2.97
N ILE A 160 -15.27 2.67 2.29
CA ILE A 160 -14.97 2.01 1.00
C ILE A 160 -14.59 2.94 -0.17
N TRP A 161 -14.73 4.27 -0.05
CA TRP A 161 -14.54 5.23 -1.14
C TRP A 161 -13.34 6.16 -1.00
N THR A 162 -12.68 6.22 0.15
CA THR A 162 -11.49 7.09 0.27
C THR A 162 -10.47 6.74 -0.82
N PRO A 163 -9.78 7.73 -1.42
CA PRO A 163 -8.88 7.47 -2.56
C PRO A 163 -7.82 6.41 -2.27
N TRP A 164 -7.32 6.38 -1.05
CA TRP A 164 -6.35 5.38 -0.54
C TRP A 164 -6.95 4.59 0.62
N PHE A 165 -6.46 3.39 0.82
CA PHE A 165 -6.83 2.50 1.92
C PHE A 165 -8.32 2.11 1.95
N SER A 166 -8.93 1.96 0.79
CA SER A 166 -10.33 1.54 0.67
C SER A 166 -10.55 0.60 -0.50
N VAL A 167 -11.62 -0.20 -0.43
CA VAL A 167 -11.90 -1.22 -1.46
C VAL A 167 -12.21 -0.60 -2.81
N LEU A 168 -12.95 0.50 -2.87
CA LEU A 168 -13.37 1.15 -4.13
C LEU A 168 -12.60 2.44 -4.44
N GLY A 169 -11.57 2.74 -3.67
CA GLY A 169 -10.79 3.98 -3.81
C GLY A 169 -10.10 4.14 -5.17
N SER A 170 -10.10 5.36 -5.68
CA SER A 170 -9.57 5.69 -7.02
C SER A 170 -8.07 5.41 -7.19
N LYS A 171 -7.29 5.43 -6.12
CA LYS A 171 -5.83 5.25 -6.16
C LYS A 171 -5.38 3.82 -5.89
N SER A 172 -5.93 3.17 -4.86
CA SER A 172 -5.44 1.86 -4.40
C SER A 172 -6.51 0.77 -4.33
N GLY A 173 -7.75 1.09 -4.71
CA GLY A 173 -8.89 0.18 -4.63
C GLY A 173 -9.09 -0.72 -5.84
N PHE A 174 -10.23 -1.39 -5.84
CA PHE A 174 -10.74 -2.28 -6.87
C PHE A 174 -12.02 -1.69 -7.50
N ASP A 175 -12.62 -2.39 -8.46
CA ASP A 175 -13.87 -1.96 -9.08
C ASP A 175 -15.09 -2.71 -8.52
N SER A 176 -14.85 -3.66 -7.60
CA SER A 176 -15.91 -4.39 -6.88
C SER A 176 -15.38 -5.02 -5.58
N ILE A 177 -16.30 -5.40 -4.70
CA ILE A 177 -15.99 -6.15 -3.47
C ILE A 177 -15.47 -7.55 -3.82
N GLU A 178 -16.01 -8.17 -4.87
CA GLU A 178 -15.59 -9.47 -5.37
C GLU A 178 -14.14 -9.47 -5.86
N ASP A 179 -13.70 -8.43 -6.51
CA ASP A 179 -12.30 -8.28 -6.96
C ASP A 179 -11.32 -8.25 -5.79
N CYS A 180 -11.75 -7.67 -4.66
CA CYS A 180 -10.94 -7.58 -3.45
C CYS A 180 -10.85 -8.92 -2.73
N TYR A 181 -12.01 -9.56 -2.44
CA TYR A 181 -12.09 -10.73 -1.56
C TYR A 181 -12.22 -12.08 -2.29
N GLY A 182 -12.32 -12.07 -3.63
CA GLY A 182 -12.37 -13.29 -4.45
C GLY A 182 -13.49 -14.24 -4.08
N ASP A 183 -13.15 -15.50 -3.93
CA ASP A 183 -14.05 -16.60 -3.57
C ASP A 183 -14.72 -16.44 -2.18
N LEU A 184 -14.16 -15.63 -1.29
CA LEU A 184 -14.71 -15.36 0.04
C LEU A 184 -15.63 -14.13 0.09
N ALA A 185 -15.87 -13.44 -1.03
CA ALA A 185 -16.68 -12.21 -1.06
C ALA A 185 -18.12 -12.44 -0.57
N GLU A 186 -18.66 -13.65 -0.61
CA GLU A 186 -19.98 -13.99 -0.09
C GLU A 186 -20.10 -13.84 1.44
N HIS A 187 -18.98 -13.82 2.17
CA HIS A 187 -18.94 -13.57 3.61
C HIS A 187 -19.03 -12.08 3.97
N ILE A 188 -18.92 -11.17 2.99
CA ILE A 188 -19.13 -9.74 3.18
C ILE A 188 -20.61 -9.42 2.97
N PHE A 189 -21.28 -8.90 3.98
CA PHE A 189 -22.71 -8.58 3.97
C PHE A 189 -23.02 -7.11 4.27
N ALA A 190 -22.03 -6.36 4.74
CA ALA A 190 -22.12 -4.93 4.99
C ALA A 190 -20.81 -4.23 4.57
N VAL A 191 -20.90 -2.95 4.24
CA VAL A 191 -19.77 -2.08 3.88
C VAL A 191 -19.94 -0.73 4.54
N GLU A 192 -18.83 -0.04 4.86
CA GLU A 192 -18.84 1.23 5.57
C GLU A 192 -18.79 2.41 4.58
N THR A 193 -19.71 3.36 4.74
CA THR A 193 -19.73 4.63 3.97
C THR A 193 -18.49 5.48 4.24
N GLY A 194 -18.17 5.66 5.52
CA GLY A 194 -17.12 6.56 6.00
C GLY A 194 -17.41 8.03 5.70
N LEU A 195 -16.63 8.93 6.27
CA LEU A 195 -16.82 10.39 6.24
C LEU A 195 -16.83 11.05 4.83
N SER A 196 -16.59 10.29 3.77
CA SER A 196 -16.46 10.82 2.41
C SER A 196 -17.57 10.40 1.46
N SER A 197 -18.50 9.55 1.90
CA SER A 197 -19.67 9.13 1.11
C SER A 197 -20.88 8.92 2.00
N ASP A 198 -22.06 9.00 1.41
CA ASP A 198 -23.33 8.69 2.05
C ASP A 198 -24.07 7.57 1.33
N PRO A 199 -25.19 7.06 1.87
CA PRO A 199 -25.96 6.01 1.23
C PRO A 199 -26.46 6.37 -0.18
N GLU A 200 -26.84 7.61 -0.45
CA GLU A 200 -27.32 8.03 -1.77
C GLU A 200 -26.23 7.89 -2.83
N MET A 201 -25.00 8.32 -2.52
CA MET A 201 -23.84 8.11 -3.39
C MET A 201 -23.60 6.62 -3.67
N ASN A 202 -23.71 5.77 -2.66
CA ASN A 202 -23.52 4.32 -2.80
C ASN A 202 -24.59 3.65 -3.67
N TRP A 203 -25.85 4.10 -3.63
CA TRP A 203 -26.94 3.53 -4.42
C TRP A 203 -26.84 3.81 -5.93
N HIS A 204 -25.97 4.71 -6.36
CA HIS A 204 -25.64 4.88 -7.78
C HIS A 204 -24.91 3.67 -8.37
N VAL A 205 -24.34 2.81 -7.54
CA VAL A 205 -23.58 1.60 -7.95
C VAL A 205 -24.36 0.35 -7.61
N SER A 206 -25.05 -0.26 -8.60
CA SER A 206 -25.96 -1.39 -8.38
C SER A 206 -25.29 -2.62 -7.75
N LYS A 207 -23.99 -2.80 -7.98
CA LYS A 207 -23.21 -3.88 -7.36
C LYS A 207 -23.21 -3.80 -5.82
N LEU A 208 -23.47 -2.63 -5.25
CA LEU A 208 -23.54 -2.42 -3.80
C LEU A 208 -24.92 -2.70 -3.19
N ASP A 209 -25.97 -2.90 -3.98
CA ASP A 209 -27.35 -3.07 -3.51
C ASP A 209 -27.54 -4.25 -2.55
N LYS A 210 -26.71 -5.27 -2.64
CA LYS A 210 -26.78 -6.46 -1.79
C LYS A 210 -26.17 -6.26 -0.41
N PHE A 211 -25.36 -5.20 -0.21
CA PHE A 211 -24.72 -4.91 1.06
C PHE A 211 -25.54 -3.91 1.87
N ARG A 212 -25.59 -4.10 3.19
CA ARG A 212 -26.06 -3.03 4.09
C ARG A 212 -24.96 -2.03 4.34
N LEU A 213 -25.36 -0.78 4.37
CA LEU A 213 -24.44 0.31 4.64
C LEU A 213 -24.36 0.52 6.15
N VAL A 214 -23.15 0.58 6.68
CA VAL A 214 -22.89 1.01 8.04
C VAL A 214 -22.11 2.32 8.00
N SER A 215 -22.33 3.14 9.03
CA SER A 215 -21.62 4.40 9.20
C SER A 215 -21.04 4.44 10.61
N ASN A 216 -19.76 4.77 10.74
CA ASN A 216 -19.07 4.81 12.02
C ASN A 216 -18.08 5.97 12.03
N SER A 217 -17.76 6.48 13.22
CA SER A 217 -17.05 7.75 13.35
C SER A 217 -15.57 7.71 12.96
N ASP A 218 -14.93 6.54 12.94
CA ASP A 218 -13.46 6.41 12.85
C ASP A 218 -12.77 7.34 13.87
N ALA A 219 -13.26 7.33 15.11
CA ALA A 219 -12.91 8.31 16.12
C ALA A 219 -11.49 8.11 16.66
N HIS A 220 -10.64 9.12 16.49
CA HIS A 220 -9.29 9.22 17.06
C HIS A 220 -9.24 10.08 18.36
N SER A 221 -10.39 10.55 18.82
CA SER A 221 -10.55 11.17 20.14
C SER A 221 -11.98 10.93 20.65
N PRO A 222 -12.19 10.80 21.96
CA PRO A 222 -13.50 10.44 22.53
C PRO A 222 -14.62 11.43 22.16
N SER A 223 -14.31 12.71 22.04
CA SER A 223 -15.29 13.75 21.69
C SER A 223 -15.80 13.65 20.24
N LYS A 224 -15.11 12.90 19.37
CA LYS A 224 -15.49 12.70 17.96
C LYS A 224 -16.38 11.46 17.75
N LEU A 225 -16.67 10.68 18.80
CA LEU A 225 -17.66 9.60 18.74
C LEU A 225 -19.02 10.12 18.23
N ALA A 226 -19.76 9.25 17.55
CA ALA A 226 -21.11 9.52 17.01
C ALA A 226 -21.19 10.67 16.01
N ARG A 227 -20.08 11.13 15.40
CA ARG A 227 -20.21 12.02 14.24
C ARG A 227 -20.77 11.26 13.04
N GLU A 228 -20.60 9.94 13.01
CA GLU A 228 -21.33 8.95 12.27
C GLU A 228 -21.75 7.81 13.17
N ALA A 229 -22.85 7.12 12.87
CA ALA A 229 -23.33 5.99 13.67
C ALA A 229 -24.27 5.10 12.87
N THR A 230 -24.28 3.81 13.18
CA THR A 230 -25.28 2.87 12.66
C THR A 230 -26.46 2.78 13.61
N VAL A 231 -27.68 2.73 13.07
CA VAL A 231 -28.93 2.84 13.82
C VAL A 231 -29.72 1.55 13.76
N PHE A 232 -30.18 1.06 14.93
CA PHE A 232 -30.99 -0.14 15.07
C PHE A 232 -32.33 0.14 15.78
N THR A 233 -33.33 -0.70 15.52
CA THR A 233 -34.66 -0.64 16.17
C THR A 233 -34.79 -1.62 17.33
N LYS A 234 -33.88 -2.57 17.43
CA LYS A 234 -33.74 -3.53 18.55
C LYS A 234 -32.54 -3.18 19.40
N GLU A 235 -32.58 -3.51 20.67
CA GLU A 235 -31.45 -3.33 21.57
C GLU A 235 -30.22 -4.08 21.03
N PRO A 236 -29.08 -3.37 20.81
CA PRO A 236 -27.92 -3.96 20.16
C PRO A 236 -27.09 -4.85 21.09
N ASP A 237 -26.75 -6.02 20.61
CA ASP A 237 -25.71 -6.89 21.08
C ASP A 237 -24.91 -7.41 19.87
N TYR A 238 -23.83 -8.15 20.08
CA TYR A 238 -22.96 -8.61 18.99
C TYR A 238 -23.75 -9.40 17.93
N TYR A 239 -24.52 -10.39 18.33
CA TYR A 239 -25.23 -11.27 17.41
C TYR A 239 -26.43 -10.58 16.76
N SER A 240 -27.17 -9.76 17.50
CA SER A 240 -28.30 -9.01 16.96
C SER A 240 -27.87 -7.98 15.91
N ILE A 241 -26.73 -7.29 16.12
CA ILE A 241 -26.13 -6.38 15.12
C ILE A 241 -25.77 -7.15 13.86
N MET A 242 -24.98 -8.22 13.99
CA MET A 242 -24.53 -8.99 12.81
C MET A 242 -25.70 -9.64 12.06
N ASN A 243 -26.72 -10.12 12.78
CA ASN A 243 -27.95 -10.63 12.17
C ASN A 243 -28.72 -9.52 11.45
N ALA A 244 -28.87 -8.34 12.07
CA ALA A 244 -29.55 -7.20 11.45
C ALA A 244 -28.85 -6.74 10.16
N LEU A 245 -27.51 -6.74 10.14
CA LEU A 245 -26.74 -6.42 8.96
C LEU A 245 -26.85 -7.49 7.87
N LYS A 246 -27.00 -8.78 8.21
CA LYS A 246 -27.22 -9.86 7.25
C LYS A 246 -28.65 -9.88 6.69
N THR A 247 -29.63 -9.78 7.55
CA THR A 247 -31.05 -10.04 7.19
C THR A 247 -31.89 -8.79 7.01
N GLY A 248 -31.50 -7.67 7.67
CA GLY A 248 -32.28 -6.44 7.79
C GLY A 248 -33.18 -6.38 9.02
N ASP A 249 -33.35 -7.49 9.74
CA ASP A 249 -34.25 -7.53 10.91
C ASP A 249 -33.68 -6.75 12.09
N GLY A 250 -34.21 -5.54 12.30
CA GLY A 250 -33.74 -4.61 13.32
C GLY A 250 -32.77 -3.54 12.80
N TYR A 251 -32.32 -3.60 11.55
CA TYR A 251 -31.54 -2.51 10.95
C TYR A 251 -32.47 -1.33 10.61
N CYS A 252 -32.08 -0.11 11.00
CA CYS A 252 -32.85 1.11 10.72
C CYS A 252 -32.19 1.99 9.65
N GLY A 253 -30.87 2.10 9.68
CA GLY A 253 -30.11 2.95 8.77
C GLY A 253 -28.89 3.58 9.44
N THR A 254 -28.52 4.79 9.00
CA THR A 254 -27.26 5.43 9.40
C THR A 254 -27.45 6.89 9.79
N VAL A 255 -26.58 7.37 10.66
CA VAL A 255 -26.30 8.79 10.91
C VAL A 255 -25.04 9.10 10.13
N GLU A 256 -25.14 10.03 9.22
CA GLU A 256 -24.06 10.41 8.30
C GLU A 256 -23.54 11.81 8.57
N PHE A 257 -22.27 11.96 8.41
CA PHE A 257 -21.62 13.25 8.22
C PHE A 257 -21.95 13.75 6.80
N PHE A 258 -21.85 15.05 6.53
CA PHE A 258 -22.02 15.54 5.18
C PHE A 258 -20.79 15.20 4.33
N PRO A 259 -20.90 14.38 3.26
CA PRO A 259 -19.74 13.95 2.48
C PRO A 259 -18.90 15.10 1.93
N GLU A 260 -19.54 16.26 1.69
CA GLU A 260 -18.88 17.46 1.18
C GLU A 260 -17.82 18.01 2.16
N GLU A 261 -17.90 17.70 3.46
CA GLU A 261 -16.84 18.05 4.41
C GLU A 261 -15.57 17.21 4.22
N GLY A 262 -15.70 16.05 3.58
CA GLY A 262 -14.58 15.17 3.29
C GLY A 262 -13.51 15.85 2.42
N LYS A 263 -12.26 15.83 2.86
CA LYS A 263 -11.13 16.51 2.19
C LYS A 263 -10.76 15.99 0.79
N TYR A 264 -11.42 14.94 0.33
CA TYR A 264 -11.28 14.36 -1.00
C TYR A 264 -12.65 14.15 -1.66
N HIS A 265 -13.66 14.94 -1.31
CA HIS A 265 -15.01 14.77 -1.86
C HIS A 265 -15.04 15.07 -3.36
N GLU A 266 -14.61 16.28 -3.76
CA GLU A 266 -14.52 16.69 -5.16
C GLU A 266 -13.08 16.53 -5.72
N ASP A 267 -12.97 16.62 -7.04
CA ASP A 267 -11.69 16.64 -7.74
C ASP A 267 -11.01 17.99 -7.56
N GLY A 268 -9.68 18.01 -7.52
CA GLY A 268 -9.05 19.32 -7.43
C GLY A 268 -7.53 19.34 -7.48
N HIS A 269 -7.03 20.57 -7.38
CA HIS A 269 -5.61 20.85 -7.21
C HIS A 269 -5.44 22.02 -6.23
N ARG A 270 -5.22 21.70 -4.96
CA ARG A 270 -5.15 22.65 -3.86
C ARG A 270 -4.17 23.80 -4.10
N LYS A 271 -2.97 23.49 -4.63
CA LYS A 271 -1.95 24.53 -4.91
C LYS A 271 -2.40 25.59 -5.91
N CYS A 272 -3.38 25.28 -6.73
CA CYS A 272 -3.96 26.19 -7.73
C CYS A 272 -5.34 26.71 -7.34
N ASN A 273 -5.85 26.34 -6.18
CA ASN A 273 -7.21 26.63 -5.71
C ASN A 273 -8.27 26.22 -6.74
N VAL A 274 -8.12 25.02 -7.31
CA VAL A 274 -9.04 24.44 -8.30
C VAL A 274 -9.82 23.32 -7.64
N CYS A 275 -11.14 23.46 -7.63
CA CYS A 275 -12.11 22.44 -7.21
C CYS A 275 -13.09 22.24 -8.37
N LEU A 276 -13.30 21.00 -8.80
CA LEU A 276 -14.06 20.66 -10.01
C LEU A 276 -15.01 19.50 -9.75
N THR A 277 -16.16 19.55 -10.39
CA THR A 277 -17.10 18.41 -10.45
C THR A 277 -16.55 17.30 -11.35
N PRO A 278 -17.08 16.07 -11.25
CA PRO A 278 -16.69 14.96 -12.12
C PRO A 278 -16.82 15.27 -13.62
N GLU A 279 -17.85 16.02 -14.02
CA GLU A 279 -18.11 16.41 -15.41
C GLU A 279 -17.06 17.41 -15.90
N GLU A 280 -16.71 18.39 -15.10
CA GLU A 280 -15.67 19.39 -15.41
C GLU A 280 -14.29 18.72 -15.50
N THR A 281 -13.99 17.79 -14.59
CA THR A 281 -12.75 17.00 -14.61
C THR A 281 -12.64 16.15 -15.88
N LYS A 282 -13.73 15.49 -16.30
CA LYS A 282 -13.79 14.74 -17.57
C LYS A 282 -13.56 15.64 -18.77
N ALA A 283 -14.17 16.81 -18.80
CA ALA A 283 -14.00 17.79 -19.87
C ALA A 283 -12.54 18.29 -20.01
N LEU A 284 -11.81 18.32 -18.89
CA LEU A 284 -10.40 18.73 -18.82
C LEU A 284 -9.42 17.55 -18.87
N ASN A 285 -9.90 16.33 -19.17
CA ASN A 285 -9.10 15.10 -19.19
C ASN A 285 -8.29 14.86 -17.93
N GLY A 286 -8.81 15.24 -16.76
CA GLY A 286 -8.15 15.09 -15.46
C GLY A 286 -6.95 16.01 -15.23
N ILE A 287 -6.84 17.11 -15.99
CA ILE A 287 -5.70 18.03 -15.95
C ILE A 287 -6.11 19.36 -15.34
N CYS A 288 -5.33 19.87 -14.41
CA CYS A 288 -5.54 21.17 -13.80
C CYS A 288 -5.43 22.30 -14.85
N PRO A 289 -6.48 23.12 -15.03
CA PRO A 289 -6.49 24.18 -16.05
C PRO A 289 -5.51 25.32 -15.76
N VAL A 290 -4.98 25.41 -14.54
CA VAL A 290 -4.05 26.48 -14.13
C VAL A 290 -2.59 26.08 -14.36
N CYS A 291 -2.17 24.85 -13.99
CA CYS A 291 -0.76 24.46 -14.03
C CYS A 291 -0.46 23.27 -14.95
N GLY A 292 -1.46 22.66 -15.60
CA GLY A 292 -1.29 21.54 -16.50
C GLY A 292 -0.90 20.21 -15.83
N LYS A 293 -0.91 20.13 -14.48
CA LYS A 293 -0.65 18.88 -13.74
C LYS A 293 -1.93 18.04 -13.60
N PRO A 294 -1.81 16.71 -13.38
CA PRO A 294 -2.95 15.86 -13.04
C PRO A 294 -3.70 16.40 -11.81
N LEU A 295 -5.02 16.31 -11.84
CA LEU A 295 -5.90 16.60 -10.70
C LEU A 295 -5.87 15.42 -9.70
N THR A 296 -6.04 15.70 -8.43
CA THR A 296 -6.37 14.67 -7.44
C THR A 296 -7.84 14.29 -7.64
N ILE A 297 -8.08 13.04 -7.97
CA ILE A 297 -9.43 12.49 -8.19
C ILE A 297 -10.11 12.26 -6.85
N GLY A 298 -11.28 12.84 -6.70
CA GLY A 298 -12.10 12.76 -5.50
C GLY A 298 -13.05 11.56 -5.48
N VAL A 299 -13.82 11.47 -4.39
CA VAL A 299 -14.79 10.40 -4.19
C VAL A 299 -15.96 10.53 -5.17
N SER A 300 -16.49 11.76 -5.38
CA SER A 300 -17.59 12.03 -6.32
C SER A 300 -17.29 11.53 -7.72
N TYR A 301 -16.07 11.77 -8.23
CA TYR A 301 -15.64 11.26 -9.54
C TYR A 301 -15.59 9.74 -9.57
N ARG A 302 -15.02 9.12 -8.53
CA ARG A 302 -14.88 7.65 -8.48
C ARG A 302 -16.24 6.97 -8.39
N VAL A 303 -17.19 7.51 -7.61
CA VAL A 303 -18.57 7.03 -7.59
C VAL A 303 -19.20 7.17 -8.97
N ASN A 304 -19.06 8.33 -9.63
CA ASN A 304 -19.56 8.56 -10.98
C ASN A 304 -18.91 7.62 -12.03
N GLU A 305 -17.65 7.24 -11.85
CA GLU A 305 -16.94 6.30 -12.73
C GLU A 305 -17.50 4.88 -12.62
N LEU A 306 -17.82 4.40 -11.40
CA LEU A 306 -18.36 3.06 -11.15
C LEU A 306 -19.89 3.01 -11.22
N SER A 307 -20.56 4.16 -11.30
CA SER A 307 -22.01 4.27 -11.35
C SER A 307 -22.56 3.66 -12.65
N ASP A 308 -23.62 2.87 -12.50
CA ASP A 308 -24.45 2.34 -13.58
C ASP A 308 -25.89 2.88 -13.56
N ARG A 309 -26.16 3.84 -12.64
CA ARG A 309 -27.46 4.51 -12.47
C ARG A 309 -27.28 6.04 -12.51
N LYS A 310 -28.04 6.70 -13.37
CA LYS A 310 -28.06 8.18 -13.41
C LYS A 310 -28.95 8.80 -12.34
N GLU A 311 -30.06 8.15 -12.03
CA GLU A 311 -31.04 8.57 -11.03
C GLU A 311 -31.45 7.39 -10.16
N ILE A 312 -31.68 7.64 -8.88
CA ILE A 312 -32.18 6.64 -7.93
C ILE A 312 -33.69 6.81 -7.83
N ILE A 313 -34.41 6.04 -8.63
CA ILE A 313 -35.88 6.06 -8.63
C ILE A 313 -36.41 5.36 -7.37
N THR A 314 -35.77 4.26 -6.95
CA THR A 314 -36.13 3.48 -5.77
C THR A 314 -34.86 3.04 -5.06
N PRO A 315 -34.72 3.33 -3.75
CA PRO A 315 -33.60 2.79 -2.96
C PRO A 315 -33.58 1.27 -2.99
N PRO A 316 -32.40 0.63 -2.89
CA PRO A 316 -32.29 -0.83 -2.84
C PRO A 316 -33.02 -1.42 -1.62
N ALA A 317 -33.37 -2.71 -1.69
CA ALA A 317 -34.07 -3.40 -0.60
C ALA A 317 -33.25 -3.46 0.72
N THR A 318 -31.95 -3.27 0.64
CA THR A 318 -31.04 -3.18 1.79
C THR A 318 -30.97 -1.79 2.39
N ALA A 319 -31.56 -0.78 1.76
CA ALA A 319 -31.51 0.61 2.20
C ALA A 319 -32.17 0.80 3.58
N GLY A 320 -31.54 1.62 4.41
CA GLY A 320 -32.07 2.16 5.64
C GLY A 320 -32.41 3.62 5.52
N GLN A 321 -32.85 4.23 6.63
CA GLN A 321 -33.02 5.68 6.74
C GLN A 321 -31.66 6.38 6.88
N THR A 322 -31.49 7.51 6.23
CA THR A 322 -30.30 8.34 6.33
C THR A 322 -30.57 9.59 7.12
N PHE A 323 -29.69 9.93 8.06
CA PHE A 323 -29.81 11.11 8.90
C PHE A 323 -28.49 11.89 8.87
N SER A 324 -28.41 12.92 8.00
CA SER A 324 -27.22 13.78 7.93
C SER A 324 -27.17 14.75 9.11
N LEU A 325 -26.07 14.78 9.85
CA LEU A 325 -25.89 15.60 11.04
C LEU A 325 -24.59 16.40 11.00
N VAL A 326 -24.61 17.54 11.70
CA VAL A 326 -23.40 18.30 12.09
C VAL A 326 -23.24 18.18 13.61
N PRO A 327 -22.05 17.88 14.14
CA PRO A 327 -21.82 17.77 15.58
C PRO A 327 -22.25 19.01 16.34
N LEU A 328 -22.89 18.82 17.51
CA LEU A 328 -23.43 19.93 18.30
C LEU A 328 -22.37 20.98 18.66
N GLN A 329 -21.11 20.54 18.91
CA GLN A 329 -20.02 21.47 19.20
C GLN A 329 -19.70 22.39 17.99
N GLU A 330 -19.85 21.92 16.77
CA GLU A 330 -19.64 22.69 15.55
C GLU A 330 -20.79 23.69 15.33
N ILE A 331 -22.02 23.26 15.58
CA ILE A 331 -23.20 24.17 15.58
C ILE A 331 -23.03 25.29 16.60
N LEU A 332 -22.57 24.95 17.81
CA LEU A 332 -22.34 25.94 18.86
C LEU A 332 -21.19 26.88 18.52
N ALA A 333 -20.14 26.38 17.91
CA ALA A 333 -19.02 27.19 17.44
C ALA A 333 -19.46 28.21 16.39
N GLU A 334 -20.28 27.81 15.42
CA GLU A 334 -20.85 28.69 14.40
C GLU A 334 -21.74 29.77 15.06
N ILE A 335 -22.67 29.40 15.94
CA ILE A 335 -23.56 30.34 16.61
C ILE A 335 -22.77 31.33 17.46
N LEU A 336 -21.76 30.91 18.17
CA LEU A 336 -20.97 31.76 19.07
C LEU A 336 -19.90 32.57 18.32
N GLY A 337 -19.52 32.15 17.09
CA GLY A 337 -18.47 32.76 16.30
C GLY A 337 -17.08 32.54 16.85
N VAL A 338 -16.83 31.33 17.40
CA VAL A 338 -15.55 30.92 18.01
C VAL A 338 -15.17 29.49 17.59
N GLY A 339 -13.94 29.07 17.85
CA GLY A 339 -13.53 27.70 17.53
C GLY A 339 -14.22 26.66 18.43
N THR A 340 -14.37 25.42 17.92
CA THR A 340 -15.03 24.30 18.61
C THR A 340 -14.40 23.93 19.95
N ALA A 341 -13.08 24.14 20.11
CA ALA A 341 -12.34 23.87 21.35
C ALA A 341 -12.43 25.01 22.39
N SER A 342 -13.22 26.06 22.15
CA SER A 342 -13.33 27.18 23.08
C SER A 342 -14.07 26.79 24.37
N LYS A 343 -13.71 27.43 25.49
CA LYS A 343 -14.38 27.23 26.78
C LYS A 343 -15.87 27.55 26.74
N SER A 344 -16.28 28.53 25.91
CA SER A 344 -17.68 28.90 25.75
C SER A 344 -18.50 27.81 25.06
N VAL A 345 -17.93 27.16 24.03
CA VAL A 345 -18.58 26.02 23.37
C VAL A 345 -18.70 24.85 24.34
N SER A 346 -17.62 24.52 25.07
CA SER A 346 -17.65 23.43 26.06
C SER A 346 -18.69 23.69 27.17
N ALA A 347 -18.75 24.90 27.72
CA ALA A 347 -19.71 25.23 28.75
C ALA A 347 -21.17 25.16 28.24
N GLU A 348 -21.44 25.64 27.03
CA GLU A 348 -22.79 25.58 26.46
C GLU A 348 -23.17 24.12 26.08
N TYR A 349 -22.24 23.34 25.61
CA TYR A 349 -22.43 21.91 25.35
C TYR A 349 -22.84 21.16 26.63
N GLU A 350 -22.09 21.36 27.74
CA GLU A 350 -22.42 20.78 29.03
C GLU A 350 -23.80 21.21 29.54
N ARG A 351 -24.14 22.49 29.41
CA ARG A 351 -25.44 23.03 29.81
C ARG A 351 -26.59 22.38 29.05
N LEU A 352 -26.42 22.21 27.75
CA LEU A 352 -27.44 21.63 26.85
C LEU A 352 -27.61 20.13 27.09
N THR A 353 -26.51 19.38 27.20
CA THR A 353 -26.55 17.93 27.42
C THR A 353 -27.10 17.60 28.81
N SER A 354 -26.81 18.42 29.83
CA SER A 354 -27.41 18.27 31.18
C SER A 354 -28.91 18.55 31.18
N LYS A 355 -29.41 19.43 30.31
CA LYS A 355 -30.81 19.83 30.27
C LYS A 355 -31.68 18.93 29.37
N PHE A 356 -31.17 18.52 28.24
CA PHE A 356 -31.95 17.87 27.17
C PHE A 356 -31.53 16.42 26.90
N GLY A 357 -30.52 15.92 27.58
CA GLY A 357 -29.96 14.58 27.38
C GLY A 357 -28.82 14.56 26.37
N SER A 358 -28.63 13.44 25.71
CA SER A 358 -27.50 13.22 24.82
C SER A 358 -27.47 14.14 23.59
N GLU A 359 -26.31 14.27 22.96
CA GLU A 359 -26.14 15.06 21.72
C GLU A 359 -27.08 14.60 20.61
N LEU A 360 -27.14 13.29 20.32
CA LEU A 360 -28.04 12.74 19.31
C LEU A 360 -29.52 13.01 19.62
N SER A 361 -29.91 12.94 20.90
CA SER A 361 -31.27 13.31 21.31
C SER A 361 -31.56 14.79 21.01
N ILE A 362 -30.64 15.70 21.36
CA ILE A 362 -30.77 17.14 21.06
C ILE A 362 -30.89 17.38 19.55
N LEU A 363 -30.05 16.76 18.76
CA LEU A 363 -30.03 16.98 17.32
C LEU A 363 -31.23 16.37 16.60
N ARG A 364 -31.79 15.24 17.08
CA ARG A 364 -32.82 14.48 16.39
C ARG A 364 -34.19 14.44 17.04
N GLU A 365 -34.27 14.35 18.35
CA GLU A 365 -35.51 13.97 19.06
C GLU A 365 -36.19 15.15 19.77
N VAL A 366 -35.41 15.98 20.47
CA VAL A 366 -35.95 17.11 21.25
C VAL A 366 -36.76 18.04 20.32
N PRO A 367 -38.03 18.39 20.68
CA PRO A 367 -38.82 19.28 19.88
C PRO A 367 -38.13 20.64 19.64
N VAL A 368 -38.17 21.12 18.39
CA VAL A 368 -37.51 22.39 18.00
C VAL A 368 -38.00 23.57 18.84
N ASP A 369 -39.28 23.59 19.23
CA ASP A 369 -39.83 24.67 20.07
C ASP A 369 -39.24 24.67 21.49
N GLU A 370 -38.87 23.51 22.03
CA GLU A 370 -38.17 23.46 23.32
C GLU A 370 -36.74 23.98 23.20
N LEU A 371 -36.03 23.63 22.12
CA LEU A 371 -34.72 24.19 21.83
C LEU A 371 -34.78 25.71 21.63
N LYS A 372 -35.81 26.24 20.90
CA LYS A 372 -36.02 27.67 20.72
C LYS A 372 -36.25 28.41 22.04
N ARG A 373 -36.93 27.80 22.99
CA ARG A 373 -37.11 28.38 24.37
C ARG A 373 -35.78 28.48 25.12
N SER A 374 -34.82 27.59 24.85
CA SER A 374 -33.51 27.63 25.43
C SER A 374 -32.54 28.57 24.72
N SER A 375 -32.52 28.51 23.40
CA SER A 375 -31.78 29.40 22.49
C SER A 375 -32.48 29.44 21.14
N THR A 376 -32.93 30.63 20.72
CA THR A 376 -33.60 30.83 19.43
C THR A 376 -32.70 30.41 18.28
N LEU A 377 -31.40 30.73 18.34
CA LEU A 377 -30.42 30.34 17.31
C LEU A 377 -30.18 28.85 17.25
N LEU A 378 -30.10 28.17 18.41
CA LEU A 378 -29.96 26.73 18.43
C LEU A 378 -31.18 26.01 17.85
N GLY A 379 -32.37 26.43 18.22
CA GLY A 379 -33.61 25.87 17.65
C GLY A 379 -33.75 26.12 16.16
N GLU A 380 -33.30 27.28 15.65
CA GLU A 380 -33.21 27.55 14.22
C GLU A 380 -32.17 26.66 13.52
N ALA A 381 -30.96 26.54 14.10
CA ALA A 381 -29.90 25.69 13.57
C ALA A 381 -30.35 24.23 13.43
N VAL A 382 -30.91 23.65 14.51
CA VAL A 382 -31.43 22.27 14.50
C VAL A 382 -32.61 22.11 13.54
N SER A 383 -33.49 23.12 13.39
CA SER A 383 -34.56 23.08 12.41
C SER A 383 -34.03 23.02 10.97
N ARG A 384 -33.02 23.82 10.65
CA ARG A 384 -32.36 23.81 9.32
C ARG A 384 -31.70 22.48 9.07
N LEU A 385 -30.96 21.99 10.05
CA LEU A 385 -30.29 20.68 9.95
C LEU A 385 -31.28 19.55 9.65
N ARG A 386 -32.37 19.44 10.44
CA ARG A 386 -33.41 18.41 10.27
C ARG A 386 -34.20 18.52 8.96
N THR A 387 -34.23 19.70 8.34
CA THR A 387 -34.90 19.95 7.05
C THR A 387 -33.94 19.97 5.87
N GLY A 388 -32.65 19.64 6.08
CA GLY A 388 -31.63 19.62 5.03
C GLY A 388 -31.28 21.04 4.47
N LYS A 389 -31.65 22.09 5.15
CA LYS A 389 -31.34 23.47 4.73
C LYS A 389 -29.99 23.91 5.23
N VAL A 390 -28.96 23.35 4.61
CA VAL A 390 -27.54 23.55 4.94
C VAL A 390 -26.80 24.14 3.75
N ILE A 391 -25.79 24.95 4.01
CA ILE A 391 -24.89 25.53 3.01
C ILE A 391 -23.68 24.64 2.94
N LYS A 392 -23.38 24.07 1.76
CA LYS A 392 -22.34 23.10 1.53
C LYS A 392 -21.23 23.71 0.67
N GLN A 393 -19.99 23.59 1.12
CA GLN A 393 -18.78 23.87 0.35
C GLN A 393 -17.92 22.62 0.36
N ALA A 394 -17.76 21.98 -0.78
CA ALA A 394 -17.07 20.71 -0.88
C ALA A 394 -15.56 20.82 -0.64
N GLY A 395 -15.01 19.82 0.05
CA GLY A 395 -13.57 19.66 0.20
C GLY A 395 -12.94 18.97 -1.00
N TYR A 396 -11.66 19.22 -1.23
CA TYR A 396 -10.91 18.70 -2.37
C TYR A 396 -9.41 18.68 -2.10
N ASP A 397 -8.69 17.75 -2.70
CA ASP A 397 -7.22 17.65 -2.70
C ASP A 397 -6.57 17.88 -1.31
N GLY A 398 -7.15 17.28 -0.27
CA GLY A 398 -6.66 17.38 1.10
C GLY A 398 -7.14 18.61 1.89
N GLU A 399 -8.00 19.43 1.33
CA GLU A 399 -8.66 20.54 2.01
C GLU A 399 -10.06 20.14 2.45
N TYR A 400 -10.39 20.34 3.74
CA TYR A 400 -11.71 20.02 4.27
C TYR A 400 -12.76 20.96 3.70
N GLY A 401 -13.93 20.42 3.38
CA GLY A 401 -15.10 21.21 3.09
C GLY A 401 -15.68 21.87 4.34
N ILE A 402 -16.70 22.66 4.15
CA ILE A 402 -17.35 23.42 5.22
C ILE A 402 -18.86 23.27 5.07
N ILE A 403 -19.52 22.87 6.15
CA ILE A 403 -20.99 22.92 6.26
C ILE A 403 -21.38 24.05 7.20
N ARG A 404 -22.32 24.89 6.76
CA ARG A 404 -22.85 25.99 7.56
C ARG A 404 -24.35 25.91 7.65
N LEU A 405 -24.88 26.35 8.78
CA LEU A 405 -26.32 26.44 9.02
C LEU A 405 -26.84 27.86 8.82
N PHE A 406 -25.96 28.86 8.77
CA PHE A 406 -26.31 30.27 8.59
C PHE A 406 -25.48 30.89 7.46
N GLU A 407 -26.10 31.81 6.73
CA GLU A 407 -25.42 32.60 5.68
C GLU A 407 -24.40 33.60 6.27
N ASP A 408 -23.41 33.97 5.48
CA ASP A 408 -22.46 35.00 5.86
C ASP A 408 -23.15 36.33 6.25
N GLY A 409 -22.84 36.75 7.46
CA GLY A 409 -23.43 37.96 8.03
C GLY A 409 -24.84 37.80 8.64
N GLU A 410 -25.50 36.64 8.50
CA GLU A 410 -26.84 36.41 9.08
C GLU A 410 -26.78 36.43 10.62
N LEU A 411 -25.79 35.80 11.23
CA LEU A 411 -25.58 35.82 12.68
C LEU A 411 -25.20 37.21 13.20
N VAL A 412 -24.47 37.96 12.43
CA VAL A 412 -24.14 39.37 12.75
C VAL A 412 -25.42 40.23 12.73
N LYS A 413 -26.24 40.10 11.69
CA LYS A 413 -27.53 40.81 11.59
C LYS A 413 -28.47 40.44 12.75
N LYS A 414 -28.56 39.19 13.13
CA LYS A 414 -29.40 38.72 14.26
C LYS A 414 -28.87 39.17 15.64
N LYS A 415 -27.55 39.31 15.79
CA LYS A 415 -26.93 39.94 16.98
C LYS A 415 -27.15 41.46 17.02
N PHE A 416 -27.17 42.13 15.83
CA PHE A 416 -27.34 43.57 15.71
C PHE A 416 -28.80 44.07 15.70
N VAL A 417 -29.79 43.19 15.60
CA VAL A 417 -31.21 43.60 15.84
C VAL A 417 -31.40 44.10 17.27
N ASN A 418 -30.48 43.84 18.17
CA ASN A 418 -30.41 44.42 19.53
C ASN A 418 -29.45 45.62 19.69
N LEU A 419 -28.67 46.00 18.63
CA LEU A 419 -27.75 47.15 18.65
C LEU A 419 -27.56 47.72 17.23
N LYS A 420 -28.18 48.88 16.96
CA LYS A 420 -28.03 49.60 15.68
C LYS A 420 -26.65 50.25 15.57
N LEU A 421 -25.85 49.84 14.58
CA LEU A 421 -24.72 50.61 14.03
C LEU A 421 -24.33 50.08 12.64
N ASN A 422 -24.28 50.98 11.63
CA ASN A 422 -23.87 50.72 10.25
C ASN A 422 -22.38 50.86 10.06
N ILE A 423 -21.70 49.90 9.37
CA ILE A 423 -20.35 50.08 8.82
C ILE A 423 -20.26 49.35 7.48
N ASP A 424 -19.80 50.05 6.43
CA ASP A 424 -19.54 49.54 5.07
C ASP A 424 -18.14 48.90 4.98
N ILE A 425 -18.03 47.78 4.21
CA ILE A 425 -16.76 47.11 3.92
C ILE A 425 -16.59 46.91 2.40
N PRO A 426 -15.44 47.27 1.79
CA PRO A 426 -15.22 47.16 0.34
C PRO A 426 -14.75 45.75 -0.13
N LYS A 427 -15.10 45.45 -1.40
CA LYS A 427 -14.72 44.20 -2.11
C LYS A 427 -13.29 44.24 -2.66
N PRO A 428 -12.59 43.09 -2.76
CA PRO A 428 -11.29 42.98 -3.44
C PRO A 428 -11.43 42.73 -4.95
N ALA A 429 -10.44 43.18 -5.72
CA ALA A 429 -10.37 43.16 -7.18
C ALA A 429 -9.68 41.90 -7.74
N GLU A 430 -10.14 41.44 -8.91
CA GLU A 430 -9.63 40.35 -9.71
C GLU A 430 -8.34 40.75 -10.48
N ALA A 431 -7.38 39.85 -10.59
CA ALA A 431 -6.17 39.97 -11.44
C ALA A 431 -6.12 38.86 -12.48
N ALA A 432 -5.92 39.21 -13.74
CA ALA A 432 -5.82 38.31 -14.89
C ALA A 432 -4.40 37.82 -15.12
N ILE A 433 -4.26 36.57 -15.57
CA ILE A 433 -2.96 35.93 -15.92
C ILE A 433 -3.01 35.40 -17.37
N GLU A 434 -1.97 35.75 -18.15
CA GLU A 434 -1.74 35.40 -19.55
C GLU A 434 -1.26 33.97 -19.77
N LYS A 435 -1.61 33.37 -20.92
CA LYS A 435 -1.32 31.98 -21.32
C LYS A 435 -0.08 31.90 -22.20
N THR A 436 0.78 30.90 -21.96
CA THR A 436 1.83 30.43 -22.87
C THR A 436 1.53 29.01 -23.40
N PRO A 437 1.94 28.61 -24.62
CA PRO A 437 1.40 27.44 -25.32
C PRO A 437 2.14 26.14 -25.03
N VAL A 438 1.38 25.04 -25.11
CA VAL A 438 1.78 23.66 -24.87
C VAL A 438 2.32 23.00 -26.13
N VAL A 439 3.40 22.23 -26.00
CA VAL A 439 3.99 21.37 -27.05
C VAL A 439 3.49 19.94 -26.86
N GLU A 440 2.91 19.37 -27.93
CA GLU A 440 2.43 17.98 -27.96
C GLU A 440 3.58 16.96 -28.00
N LYS A 441 3.46 15.87 -27.23
CA LYS A 441 4.37 14.72 -27.22
C LYS A 441 3.72 13.46 -27.79
N GLN A 442 4.48 12.72 -28.61
CA GLN A 442 4.07 11.49 -29.30
C GLN A 442 4.16 10.23 -28.40
N PRO A 443 3.36 9.16 -28.64
CA PRO A 443 3.34 7.96 -27.82
C PRO A 443 4.54 7.02 -28.06
N LYS A 444 5.02 6.35 -26.99
CA LYS A 444 6.17 5.42 -26.99
C LYS A 444 5.91 4.15 -27.79
N LYS A 445 6.84 3.75 -28.67
CA LYS A 445 6.88 2.45 -29.38
C LYS A 445 7.26 1.32 -28.39
N LYS A 446 6.49 0.22 -28.38
CA LYS A 446 6.89 -1.06 -27.76
C LYS A 446 7.87 -1.77 -28.71
N GLY A 447 9.16 -1.92 -28.29
CA GLY A 447 10.19 -2.63 -29.07
C GLY A 447 11.59 -2.32 -28.51
N LEU A 448 12.61 -3.00 -29.03
CA LEU A 448 14.01 -2.70 -28.77
C LEU A 448 14.38 -1.32 -29.30
N ASP A 449 15.28 -0.62 -28.62
CA ASP A 449 15.86 0.61 -29.16
C ASP A 449 16.94 0.32 -30.23
N GLU A 450 17.44 1.38 -30.88
CA GLU A 450 18.45 1.25 -31.94
C GLU A 450 19.75 0.56 -31.51
N TYR A 451 20.21 0.81 -30.26
CA TYR A 451 21.42 0.18 -29.72
C TYR A 451 21.18 -1.28 -29.33
N GLN A 452 20.03 -1.56 -28.75
CA GLN A 452 19.60 -2.91 -28.40
C GLN A 452 19.37 -3.74 -29.67
N GLU A 453 18.72 -3.19 -30.70
CA GLU A 453 18.48 -3.86 -31.97
C GLU A 453 19.80 -4.13 -32.71
N ALA A 454 20.73 -3.18 -32.70
CA ALA A 454 22.07 -3.37 -33.25
C ALA A 454 22.82 -4.53 -32.55
N ALA A 455 22.76 -4.61 -31.23
CA ALA A 455 23.39 -5.69 -30.46
C ALA A 455 22.72 -7.06 -30.74
N VAL A 456 21.39 -7.09 -30.89
CA VAL A 456 20.63 -8.31 -31.20
C VAL A 456 20.89 -8.83 -32.61
N THR A 457 20.97 -7.96 -33.61
CA THR A 457 21.03 -8.35 -35.01
C THR A 457 22.45 -8.41 -35.59
N GLU A 458 23.47 -7.98 -34.86
CA GLU A 458 24.86 -7.99 -35.30
C GLU A 458 25.30 -9.40 -35.76
N ASN A 459 26.00 -9.45 -36.89
CA ASN A 459 26.38 -10.71 -37.55
C ASN A 459 27.78 -11.24 -37.16
N SER A 460 28.54 -10.50 -36.35
CA SER A 460 29.85 -10.96 -35.89
C SER A 460 29.72 -12.23 -35.00
N ASN A 461 30.67 -13.15 -35.15
CA ASN A 461 30.74 -14.33 -34.31
C ASN A 461 31.17 -14.00 -32.88
N GLN A 462 31.89 -12.91 -32.69
CA GLN A 462 32.44 -12.48 -31.41
C GLN A 462 31.88 -11.10 -31.07
N LEU A 463 31.08 -11.05 -30.01
CA LEU A 463 30.38 -9.84 -29.60
C LEU A 463 30.60 -9.54 -28.11
N LEU A 464 31.06 -8.34 -27.84
CA LEU A 464 31.15 -7.79 -26.49
C LEU A 464 30.18 -6.62 -26.37
N ILE A 465 29.22 -6.74 -25.48
CA ILE A 465 28.22 -5.71 -25.22
C ILE A 465 28.57 -5.00 -23.92
N ALA A 466 29.05 -3.78 -24.03
CA ALA A 466 29.25 -2.91 -22.87
C ALA A 466 27.94 -2.20 -22.53
N ALA A 467 27.38 -2.53 -21.37
CA ALA A 467 26.01 -2.23 -21.05
C ALA A 467 25.87 -1.74 -19.61
N GLY A 468 25.72 -0.43 -19.42
CA GLY A 468 25.56 0.17 -18.10
C GLY A 468 24.31 -0.32 -17.33
N PRO A 469 24.15 0.11 -16.07
CA PRO A 469 23.00 -0.27 -15.24
C PRO A 469 21.69 0.15 -15.92
N GLY A 470 20.68 -0.74 -15.86
CA GLY A 470 19.35 -0.45 -16.37
C GLY A 470 19.23 -0.34 -17.90
N SER A 471 20.25 -0.72 -18.68
CA SER A 471 20.25 -0.68 -20.15
C SER A 471 19.50 -1.85 -20.81
N GLY A 472 19.00 -2.80 -20.03
CA GLY A 472 18.28 -3.98 -20.52
C GLY A 472 19.18 -5.13 -20.96
N LYS A 473 20.33 -5.35 -20.29
CA LYS A 473 21.26 -6.47 -20.55
C LYS A 473 20.56 -7.80 -20.83
N THR A 474 19.75 -8.27 -19.89
CA THR A 474 19.03 -9.54 -20.00
C THR A 474 18.02 -9.55 -21.15
N THR A 475 17.42 -8.39 -21.46
CA THR A 475 16.50 -8.24 -22.61
C THR A 475 17.28 -8.43 -23.92
N VAL A 476 18.41 -7.77 -24.09
CA VAL A 476 19.25 -7.91 -25.28
C VAL A 476 19.72 -9.35 -25.45
N LEU A 477 20.18 -9.99 -24.38
CA LEU A 477 20.68 -11.38 -24.43
C LEU A 477 19.54 -12.35 -24.82
N THR A 478 18.37 -12.25 -24.22
CA THR A 478 17.23 -13.12 -24.57
C THR A 478 16.72 -12.88 -25.99
N HIS A 479 16.68 -11.64 -26.47
CA HIS A 479 16.31 -11.33 -27.86
C HIS A 479 17.39 -11.78 -28.85
N ARG A 480 18.67 -11.73 -28.47
CA ARG A 480 19.76 -12.29 -29.29
C ARG A 480 19.61 -13.79 -29.50
N ILE A 481 19.36 -14.54 -28.40
CA ILE A 481 19.10 -15.98 -28.47
C ILE A 481 17.88 -16.25 -29.36
N ALA A 482 16.79 -15.51 -29.17
CA ALA A 482 15.60 -15.66 -30.01
C ALA A 482 15.87 -15.32 -31.49
N TYR A 483 16.68 -14.32 -31.76
CA TYR A 483 17.10 -13.95 -33.13
C TYR A 483 17.92 -15.06 -33.80
N LEU A 484 18.86 -15.68 -33.06
CA LEU A 484 19.66 -16.80 -33.57
C LEU A 484 18.76 -17.97 -33.99
N ILE A 485 17.74 -18.28 -33.22
CA ILE A 485 16.80 -19.38 -33.49
C ILE A 485 15.87 -19.01 -34.65
N ASN A 486 15.14 -17.89 -34.54
CA ASN A 486 14.06 -17.53 -35.47
C ASN A 486 14.58 -17.02 -36.82
N ASN A 487 15.70 -16.28 -36.84
CA ASN A 487 16.17 -15.58 -38.04
C ASN A 487 17.40 -16.23 -38.65
N LYS A 488 18.24 -16.88 -37.83
CA LYS A 488 19.45 -17.59 -38.34
C LYS A 488 19.24 -19.09 -38.43
N GLY A 489 18.12 -19.64 -37.95
CA GLY A 489 17.81 -21.06 -38.02
C GLY A 489 18.72 -21.96 -37.16
N ILE A 490 19.31 -21.39 -36.10
CA ILE A 490 20.18 -22.13 -35.18
C ILE A 490 19.31 -23.05 -34.32
N MET A 491 19.73 -24.31 -34.21
CA MET A 491 19.05 -25.29 -33.34
C MET A 491 19.14 -24.85 -31.88
N PRO A 492 18.04 -24.84 -31.09
CA PRO A 492 18.07 -24.45 -29.68
C PRO A 492 19.08 -25.22 -28.84
N GLU A 493 19.28 -26.52 -29.13
CA GLU A 493 20.22 -27.41 -28.45
C GLU A 493 21.70 -26.98 -28.61
N ASN A 494 22.00 -26.21 -29.65
CA ASN A 494 23.35 -25.71 -29.93
C ASN A 494 23.67 -24.38 -29.25
N ILE A 495 22.73 -23.86 -28.45
CA ILE A 495 22.88 -22.59 -27.75
C ILE A 495 23.09 -22.86 -26.26
N LEU A 496 24.16 -22.31 -25.69
CA LEU A 496 24.45 -22.28 -24.27
C LEU A 496 24.33 -20.85 -23.77
N GLY A 497 23.44 -20.64 -22.77
CA GLY A 497 23.36 -19.41 -22.01
C GLY A 497 23.88 -19.61 -20.59
N ILE A 498 24.86 -18.80 -20.18
CA ILE A 498 25.45 -18.84 -18.84
C ILE A 498 25.13 -17.56 -18.10
N THR A 499 24.68 -17.68 -16.88
CA THR A 499 24.40 -16.56 -15.97
C THR A 499 24.99 -16.81 -14.60
N PHE A 500 25.09 -15.76 -13.77
CA PHE A 500 25.76 -15.85 -12.47
C PHE A 500 24.88 -16.51 -11.39
N THR A 501 23.53 -16.36 -11.45
CA THR A 501 22.63 -16.87 -10.41
C THR A 501 21.52 -17.75 -10.98
N ARG A 502 21.03 -18.72 -10.16
CA ARG A 502 19.87 -19.57 -10.52
C ARG A 502 18.63 -18.74 -10.87
N ARG A 503 18.37 -17.70 -10.08
CA ARG A 503 17.22 -16.77 -10.32
C ARG A 503 17.33 -16.08 -11.67
N ALA A 504 18.53 -15.64 -12.07
CA ALA A 504 18.74 -15.04 -13.39
C ALA A 504 18.50 -16.05 -14.53
N ALA A 505 18.91 -17.31 -14.33
CA ALA A 505 18.64 -18.38 -15.29
C ALA A 505 17.14 -18.67 -15.46
N GLU A 506 16.39 -18.70 -14.35
CA GLU A 506 14.92 -18.88 -14.33
C GLU A 506 14.20 -17.70 -15.01
N GLU A 507 14.61 -16.47 -14.71
CA GLU A 507 14.07 -15.27 -15.36
C GLU A 507 14.33 -15.28 -16.86
N MET A 508 15.55 -15.64 -17.26
CA MET A 508 15.92 -15.79 -18.68
C MET A 508 15.06 -16.85 -19.36
N ARG A 509 14.86 -18.02 -18.72
CA ARG A 509 13.97 -19.09 -19.22
C ARG A 509 12.53 -18.60 -19.40
N SER A 510 11.98 -17.91 -18.41
CA SER A 510 10.63 -17.34 -18.49
C SER A 510 10.48 -16.33 -19.63
N ARG A 511 11.50 -15.50 -19.86
CA ARG A 511 11.49 -14.53 -20.98
C ARG A 511 11.60 -15.22 -22.33
N LEU A 512 12.47 -16.22 -22.46
CA LEU A 512 12.63 -17.00 -23.69
C LEU A 512 11.38 -17.83 -24.01
N SER A 513 10.70 -18.38 -23.01
CA SER A 513 9.43 -19.10 -23.21
C SER A 513 8.35 -18.19 -23.82
N LYS A 514 8.30 -16.92 -23.42
CA LYS A 514 7.40 -15.93 -24.00
C LYS A 514 7.75 -15.56 -25.46
N LEU A 515 9.02 -15.66 -25.84
CA LEU A 515 9.51 -15.31 -27.19
C LEU A 515 9.49 -16.48 -28.18
N LEU A 516 9.68 -17.70 -27.70
CA LEU A 516 9.98 -18.89 -28.50
C LEU A 516 9.01 -20.07 -28.28
N GLY A 517 8.14 -19.99 -27.25
CA GLY A 517 7.27 -21.11 -26.87
C GLY A 517 8.05 -22.35 -26.48
N GLU A 518 7.60 -23.54 -26.93
CA GLU A 518 8.21 -24.85 -26.61
C GLU A 518 9.69 -24.99 -27.04
N ALA A 519 10.15 -24.22 -28.02
CA ALA A 519 11.54 -24.26 -28.45
C ALA A 519 12.51 -23.78 -27.36
N SER A 520 12.03 -23.00 -26.38
CA SER A 520 12.83 -22.52 -25.25
C SER A 520 13.32 -23.62 -24.33
N ASP A 521 12.57 -24.73 -24.21
CA ASP A 521 12.89 -25.83 -23.29
C ASP A 521 14.14 -26.62 -23.69
N LYS A 522 14.52 -26.51 -24.97
CA LYS A 522 15.70 -27.18 -25.54
C LYS A 522 16.97 -26.34 -25.46
N ILE A 523 16.88 -25.07 -25.02
CA ILE A 523 18.04 -24.20 -24.85
C ILE A 523 18.78 -24.59 -23.56
N ASN A 524 20.12 -24.70 -23.64
CA ASN A 524 20.94 -25.00 -22.47
C ASN A 524 21.17 -23.71 -21.66
N LEU A 525 20.38 -23.49 -20.60
CA LEU A 525 20.49 -22.33 -19.71
C LEU A 525 21.00 -22.78 -18.33
N HIS A 526 22.19 -22.32 -17.96
CA HIS A 526 22.90 -22.77 -16.78
C HIS A 526 23.56 -21.61 -16.01
N THR A 527 23.84 -21.84 -14.71
CA THR A 527 24.94 -21.15 -14.03
C THR A 527 26.24 -21.92 -14.27
N PHE A 528 27.42 -21.33 -14.03
CA PHE A 528 28.70 -22.07 -14.16
C PHE A 528 28.68 -23.38 -13.39
N HIS A 529 28.30 -23.36 -12.13
CA HIS A 529 28.26 -24.57 -11.28
C HIS A 529 27.23 -25.59 -11.79
N SER A 530 26.04 -25.18 -12.24
CA SER A 530 25.04 -26.11 -12.77
C SER A 530 25.48 -26.76 -14.10
N LEU A 531 26.20 -26.01 -14.92
CA LEU A 531 26.79 -26.54 -16.15
C LEU A 531 27.83 -27.59 -15.83
N CYS A 532 28.80 -27.28 -14.94
CA CYS A 532 29.84 -28.22 -14.50
C CYS A 532 29.24 -29.45 -13.86
N PHE A 533 28.28 -29.30 -12.96
CA PHE A 533 27.57 -30.41 -12.33
C PHE A 533 26.90 -31.32 -13.38
N SER A 534 26.27 -30.79 -14.40
CA SER A 534 25.65 -31.57 -15.49
C SER A 534 26.71 -32.34 -16.27
N ILE A 535 27.82 -31.68 -16.65
CA ILE A 535 28.91 -32.30 -17.40
C ILE A 535 29.53 -33.44 -16.59
N LEU A 536 29.85 -33.21 -15.32
CA LEU A 536 30.46 -34.24 -14.45
C LEU A 536 29.50 -35.40 -14.22
N ARG A 537 28.22 -35.16 -13.98
CA ARG A 537 27.19 -36.20 -13.80
C ARG A 537 26.99 -37.07 -15.03
N GLU A 538 27.10 -36.49 -16.24
CA GLU A 538 26.99 -37.25 -17.49
C GLU A 538 28.19 -38.10 -17.81
N ASN A 539 29.39 -37.80 -17.27
CA ASN A 539 30.64 -38.38 -17.72
C ASN A 539 31.47 -39.10 -16.61
N LEU A 540 31.05 -39.02 -15.34
CA LEU A 540 31.70 -39.74 -14.26
C LEU A 540 30.79 -40.87 -13.76
N ASP A 541 31.34 -42.06 -13.61
CA ASP A 541 30.66 -43.29 -13.09
C ASP A 541 30.49 -43.29 -11.56
N ARG A 542 30.32 -42.09 -10.94
CA ARG A 542 30.11 -41.98 -9.50
C ARG A 542 28.98 -40.97 -9.19
N GLU A 543 28.29 -41.20 -8.06
CA GLU A 543 27.32 -40.24 -7.56
C GLU A 543 28.03 -38.98 -7.07
N ILE A 544 27.61 -37.81 -7.55
CA ILE A 544 28.19 -36.52 -7.16
C ILE A 544 27.34 -35.93 -6.05
N ARG A 545 27.93 -35.77 -4.86
CA ARG A 545 27.32 -35.06 -3.73
C ARG A 545 28.00 -33.73 -3.56
N VAL A 546 27.22 -32.67 -3.61
CA VAL A 546 27.70 -31.29 -3.42
C VAL A 546 27.30 -30.80 -2.04
N MET A 547 28.26 -30.28 -1.28
CA MET A 547 28.09 -29.74 0.06
C MET A 547 28.71 -28.34 0.13
N SER A 548 28.23 -27.49 1.02
CA SER A 548 28.91 -26.24 1.35
C SER A 548 30.21 -26.55 2.12
N ASP A 549 31.18 -25.62 2.09
CA ASP A 549 32.44 -25.79 2.82
C ASP A 549 32.22 -25.97 4.33
N GLU A 550 31.17 -25.31 4.89
CA GLU A 550 30.78 -25.44 6.28
C GLU A 550 30.21 -26.85 6.59
N GLU A 551 29.36 -27.38 5.71
CA GLU A 551 28.82 -28.76 5.84
C GLU A 551 29.92 -29.84 5.66
N LYS A 552 30.84 -29.60 4.73
CA LYS A 552 31.99 -30.44 4.50
C LYS A 552 32.90 -30.53 5.74
N ALA A 553 33.12 -29.38 6.41
CA ALA A 553 33.90 -29.33 7.65
C ALA A 553 33.21 -30.03 8.85
N LEU A 554 31.86 -30.05 8.87
CA LEU A 554 31.06 -30.61 9.96
C LEU A 554 30.83 -32.14 9.83
N THR A 555 30.75 -32.66 8.60
CA THR A 555 30.25 -34.03 8.35
C THR A 555 31.30 -35.08 8.07
N MET A 556 32.61 -34.76 7.94
CA MET A 556 33.72 -35.69 7.61
C MET A 556 33.42 -36.65 6.43
N VAL A 557 32.63 -36.20 5.44
CA VAL A 557 32.36 -37.00 4.23
C VAL A 557 33.51 -36.79 3.25
N GLU A 558 34.40 -37.75 3.11
CA GLU A 558 35.60 -37.62 2.27
C GLU A 558 35.31 -37.43 0.76
N ASP A 559 34.13 -37.84 0.26
CA ASP A 559 33.77 -37.81 -1.17
C ASP A 559 32.84 -36.65 -1.59
N ALA A 560 32.53 -35.69 -0.70
CA ALA A 560 31.70 -34.56 -1.04
C ALA A 560 32.51 -33.46 -1.74
N LEU A 561 31.94 -32.89 -2.84
CA LEU A 561 32.55 -31.81 -3.60
C LEU A 561 32.02 -30.44 -3.09
N SER A 562 32.92 -29.48 -3.03
CA SER A 562 32.50 -28.07 -2.88
C SER A 562 32.02 -27.52 -4.20
N PHE A 563 31.40 -26.30 -4.18
CA PHE A 563 31.02 -25.64 -5.42
C PHE A 563 32.20 -25.29 -6.31
N ASP A 564 33.36 -24.93 -5.73
CA ASP A 564 34.57 -24.61 -6.46
C ASP A 564 35.23 -25.85 -7.07
N ASP A 565 35.13 -27.02 -6.39
CA ASP A 565 35.60 -28.31 -6.90
C ASP A 565 34.88 -28.68 -8.21
N LEU A 566 33.60 -28.31 -8.41
CA LEU A 566 32.87 -28.64 -9.64
C LEU A 566 33.52 -28.03 -10.89
N ILE A 567 33.96 -26.78 -10.82
CA ILE A 567 34.57 -26.09 -11.96
C ILE A 567 35.98 -26.68 -12.20
N THR A 568 36.74 -26.85 -11.13
CA THR A 568 38.11 -27.39 -11.19
C THR A 568 38.14 -28.79 -11.81
N LEU A 569 37.28 -29.71 -11.32
CA LEU A 569 37.17 -31.06 -11.86
C LEU A 569 36.68 -31.10 -13.31
N THR A 570 35.82 -30.15 -13.71
CA THR A 570 35.38 -30.06 -15.11
C THR A 570 36.55 -29.66 -16.02
N LEU A 571 37.38 -28.72 -15.56
CA LEU A 571 38.57 -28.30 -16.30
C LEU A 571 39.54 -29.48 -16.46
N GLU A 572 39.85 -30.20 -15.37
CA GLU A 572 40.70 -31.42 -15.37
C GLU A 572 40.12 -32.47 -16.31
N LEU A 573 38.83 -32.76 -16.23
CA LEU A 573 38.12 -33.70 -17.10
C LEU A 573 38.30 -33.37 -18.60
N PHE A 574 38.22 -32.09 -18.94
CA PHE A 574 38.40 -31.64 -20.32
C PHE A 574 39.87 -31.65 -20.78
N GLU A 575 40.81 -31.40 -19.87
CA GLU A 575 42.24 -31.49 -20.16
C GLU A 575 42.68 -32.97 -20.39
N GLU A 576 42.12 -33.88 -19.61
CA GLU A 576 42.40 -35.31 -19.73
C GLU A 576 41.67 -35.96 -20.94
N ASN A 577 40.53 -35.38 -21.36
CA ASN A 577 39.70 -35.98 -22.42
C ASN A 577 39.40 -34.97 -23.55
N PRO A 578 40.33 -34.72 -24.46
CA PRO A 578 40.12 -33.77 -25.58
C PRO A 578 38.95 -34.14 -26.53
N GLU A 579 38.63 -35.42 -26.67
CA GLU A 579 37.48 -35.86 -27.46
C GLU A 579 36.15 -35.47 -26.82
N LEU A 580 36.08 -35.53 -25.51
CA LEU A 580 34.95 -35.09 -24.76
C LEU A 580 34.73 -33.56 -24.90
N LEU A 581 35.81 -32.81 -24.76
CA LEU A 581 35.77 -31.35 -24.98
C LEU A 581 35.30 -31.04 -26.39
N CYS A 582 35.74 -31.75 -27.43
CA CYS A 582 35.32 -31.57 -28.79
C CYS A 582 33.80 -31.79 -28.96
N ARG A 583 33.22 -32.82 -28.32
CA ARG A 583 31.77 -33.05 -28.32
C ARG A 583 30.99 -31.87 -27.71
N TYR A 584 31.47 -31.32 -26.59
CA TYR A 584 30.81 -30.17 -25.98
C TYR A 584 30.97 -28.90 -26.79
N ARG A 585 32.06 -28.69 -27.52
CA ARG A 585 32.24 -27.60 -28.49
C ARG A 585 31.28 -27.73 -29.66
N GLU A 586 31.02 -28.94 -30.14
CA GLU A 586 30.05 -29.20 -31.21
C GLU A 586 28.62 -29.03 -30.72
N LYS A 587 28.33 -29.39 -29.47
CA LYS A 587 27.04 -29.20 -28.82
C LYS A 587 26.77 -27.71 -28.61
N PHE A 588 27.71 -26.96 -28.06
CA PHE A 588 27.54 -25.55 -27.66
C PHE A 588 28.20 -24.59 -28.67
N ARG A 589 27.65 -24.56 -29.87
CA ARG A 589 28.22 -23.74 -30.95
C ARG A 589 28.06 -22.24 -30.73
N TYR A 590 27.06 -21.82 -29.98
CA TYR A 590 26.75 -20.44 -29.68
C TYR A 590 26.69 -20.26 -28.15
N VAL A 591 27.68 -19.58 -27.62
CA VAL A 591 27.79 -19.37 -26.16
C VAL A 591 27.46 -17.91 -25.86
N SER A 592 26.55 -17.71 -24.92
CA SER A 592 26.17 -16.38 -24.41
C SER A 592 26.42 -16.31 -22.90
N VAL A 593 27.16 -15.30 -22.45
CA VAL A 593 27.51 -15.13 -21.03
C VAL A 593 27.01 -13.80 -20.52
N ASP A 594 26.20 -13.82 -19.46
CA ASP A 594 25.71 -12.63 -18.76
C ASP A 594 26.66 -12.28 -17.59
N GLU A 595 26.68 -10.98 -17.21
CA GLU A 595 27.51 -10.41 -16.14
C GLU A 595 28.98 -10.81 -16.24
N TYR A 596 29.56 -10.74 -17.44
CA TYR A 596 30.93 -11.21 -17.75
C TYR A 596 32.04 -10.54 -16.91
N GLN A 597 31.77 -9.38 -16.31
CA GLN A 597 32.71 -8.67 -15.43
C GLN A 597 32.92 -9.35 -14.07
N ASP A 598 32.05 -10.29 -13.68
CA ASP A 598 32.08 -10.93 -12.37
C ASP A 598 32.71 -12.34 -12.38
N ILE A 599 33.20 -12.82 -13.53
CA ILE A 599 33.80 -14.15 -13.66
C ILE A 599 35.17 -14.23 -12.97
N ASP A 600 35.45 -15.40 -12.38
CA ASP A 600 36.75 -15.75 -11.84
C ASP A 600 37.68 -16.46 -12.86
N GLU A 601 38.92 -16.74 -12.47
CA GLU A 601 39.94 -17.35 -13.31
C GLU A 601 39.50 -18.72 -13.84
N ASN A 602 38.89 -19.58 -13.02
CA ASN A 602 38.46 -20.92 -13.45
C ASN A 602 37.25 -20.86 -14.39
N GLN A 603 36.31 -19.95 -14.15
CA GLN A 603 35.18 -19.70 -15.05
C GLN A 603 35.67 -19.15 -16.40
N TYR A 604 36.64 -18.26 -16.37
CA TYR A 604 37.25 -17.75 -17.59
C TYR A 604 37.97 -18.88 -18.37
N ARG A 605 38.78 -19.74 -17.72
CA ARG A 605 39.40 -20.89 -18.36
C ARG A 605 38.38 -21.85 -18.96
N LEU A 606 37.28 -22.12 -18.27
CA LEU A 606 36.19 -22.95 -18.78
C LEU A 606 35.57 -22.38 -20.08
N ILE A 607 35.32 -21.07 -20.11
CA ILE A 607 34.82 -20.42 -21.33
C ILE A 607 35.84 -20.56 -22.47
N ARG A 608 37.10 -20.31 -22.21
CA ARG A 608 38.19 -20.43 -23.19
C ARG A 608 38.36 -21.86 -23.73
N MET A 609 38.11 -22.87 -22.89
CA MET A 609 38.11 -24.26 -23.35
C MET A 609 36.89 -24.57 -24.22
N LEU A 610 35.69 -24.11 -23.85
CA LEU A 610 34.47 -24.37 -24.61
C LEU A 610 34.40 -23.57 -25.93
N VAL A 611 34.95 -22.37 -25.92
CA VAL A 611 34.86 -21.47 -27.12
C VAL A 611 36.28 -21.15 -27.62
N PRO A 612 36.72 -21.74 -28.71
CA PRO A 612 38.02 -21.42 -29.35
C PRO A 612 38.01 -19.97 -29.90
N SER A 613 39.19 -19.46 -30.28
CA SER A 613 39.38 -18.06 -30.71
C SER A 613 38.60 -17.65 -31.95
N ASP A 614 38.12 -18.60 -32.77
CA ASP A 614 37.28 -18.44 -33.94
C ASP A 614 35.81 -18.81 -33.68
N GLY A 615 35.43 -19.15 -32.42
CA GLY A 615 34.12 -19.60 -32.04
C GLY A 615 33.07 -18.47 -31.92
N ASN A 616 31.80 -18.86 -31.76
CA ASN A 616 30.72 -17.89 -31.59
C ASN A 616 30.49 -17.61 -30.11
N ILE A 617 30.81 -16.40 -29.68
CA ILE A 617 30.63 -15.96 -28.31
C ILE A 617 29.99 -14.57 -28.25
N PHE A 618 29.02 -14.46 -27.36
CA PHE A 618 28.33 -13.21 -27.01
C PHE A 618 28.50 -12.98 -25.52
N VAL A 619 29.18 -11.93 -25.14
CA VAL A 619 29.32 -11.55 -23.72
C VAL A 619 28.68 -10.19 -23.50
N ILE A 620 28.01 -10.04 -22.36
CA ILE A 620 27.39 -8.79 -21.95
C ILE A 620 27.73 -8.50 -20.49
N GLY A 621 28.08 -7.26 -20.18
CA GLY A 621 28.45 -6.87 -18.84
C GLY A 621 28.73 -5.38 -18.71
N ASP A 622 29.09 -5.00 -17.49
CA ASP A 622 29.50 -3.64 -17.10
C ASP A 622 30.73 -3.71 -16.18
N PRO A 623 31.92 -3.37 -16.65
CA PRO A 623 33.14 -3.42 -15.83
C PRO A 623 33.07 -2.55 -14.58
N ASN A 624 32.20 -1.51 -14.57
CA ASN A 624 32.00 -0.66 -13.41
C ASN A 624 31.08 -1.28 -12.33
N GLN A 625 30.41 -2.38 -12.66
CA GLN A 625 29.58 -3.17 -11.71
C GLN A 625 30.33 -4.41 -11.20
N ALA A 626 31.62 -4.55 -11.40
CA ALA A 626 32.43 -5.65 -10.87
C ALA A 626 32.54 -5.53 -9.34
N ILE A 627 31.58 -6.11 -8.60
CA ILE A 627 31.50 -6.03 -7.13
C ILE A 627 31.86 -7.34 -6.43
N TYR A 628 32.15 -8.41 -7.15
CA TYR A 628 32.48 -9.73 -6.62
C TYR A 628 34.00 -10.02 -6.55
N GLY A 629 34.84 -8.99 -6.54
CA GLY A 629 36.30 -9.15 -6.40
C GLY A 629 36.73 -9.93 -5.15
N PHE A 630 35.95 -9.85 -4.05
CA PHE A 630 36.19 -10.65 -2.84
C PHE A 630 35.93 -12.16 -2.99
N ARG A 631 35.29 -12.56 -4.12
CA ARG A 631 35.06 -13.97 -4.52
C ARG A 631 35.92 -14.40 -5.70
N GLY A 632 36.97 -13.65 -6.02
CA GLY A 632 37.88 -13.95 -7.14
C GLY A 632 37.44 -13.40 -8.50
N GLY A 633 36.27 -12.71 -8.60
CA GLY A 633 35.86 -12.05 -9.83
C GLY A 633 36.84 -10.93 -10.20
N ASP A 634 37.20 -10.83 -11.49
CA ASP A 634 38.18 -9.85 -11.96
C ASP A 634 37.75 -9.22 -13.29
N ALA A 635 37.46 -7.91 -13.24
CA ALA A 635 37.10 -7.14 -14.44
C ALA A 635 38.17 -7.15 -15.53
N LYS A 636 39.40 -7.64 -15.24
CA LYS A 636 40.46 -7.79 -16.25
C LYS A 636 40.01 -8.65 -17.42
N PHE A 637 39.23 -9.72 -17.18
CA PHE A 637 38.75 -10.61 -18.23
C PHE A 637 37.78 -9.93 -19.20
N PHE A 638 37.00 -8.95 -18.71
CA PHE A 638 36.17 -8.14 -19.58
C PHE A 638 37.00 -7.19 -20.43
N ASN A 639 38.03 -6.62 -19.87
CA ASN A 639 38.90 -5.66 -20.56
C ASN A 639 39.81 -6.34 -21.59
N SER A 640 40.31 -7.56 -21.29
CA SER A 640 41.17 -8.32 -22.22
C SER A 640 40.42 -9.18 -23.21
N PHE A 641 39.08 -9.16 -23.24
CA PHE A 641 38.27 -9.98 -24.15
C PHE A 641 38.65 -9.84 -25.63
N THR A 642 39.01 -8.64 -26.09
CA THR A 642 39.43 -8.39 -27.43
C THR A 642 40.84 -8.94 -27.78
N GLU A 643 41.64 -9.23 -26.78
CA GLU A 643 42.95 -9.91 -26.95
C GLU A 643 42.72 -11.41 -27.16
N ASP A 644 41.76 -11.97 -26.44
CA ASP A 644 41.39 -13.41 -26.57
C ASP A 644 40.59 -13.71 -27.83
N TYR A 645 39.79 -12.74 -28.31
CA TYR A 645 38.91 -12.84 -29.46
C TYR A 645 39.13 -11.61 -30.37
N PRO A 646 40.14 -11.67 -31.27
CA PRO A 646 40.56 -10.50 -32.03
C PRO A 646 39.51 -9.92 -32.98
N ASP A 647 38.57 -10.75 -33.48
CA ASP A 647 37.51 -10.32 -34.41
C ASP A 647 36.28 -9.76 -33.67
N THR A 648 36.45 -9.38 -32.43
CA THR A 648 35.35 -8.90 -31.56
C THR A 648 34.75 -7.60 -32.07
N LYS A 649 33.43 -7.59 -32.22
CA LYS A 649 32.64 -6.35 -32.38
C LYS A 649 32.17 -5.88 -31.01
N ILE A 650 32.47 -4.63 -30.69
CA ILE A 650 31.99 -3.99 -29.44
C ILE A 650 30.73 -3.17 -29.73
N VAL A 651 29.68 -3.38 -28.96
CA VAL A 651 28.45 -2.58 -29.00
C VAL A 651 28.18 -1.99 -27.62
N ASN A 652 27.93 -0.67 -27.57
CA ASN A 652 27.63 0.04 -26.31
C ASN A 652 26.13 0.34 -26.20
N LEU A 653 25.49 -0.11 -25.13
CA LEU A 653 24.11 0.26 -24.81
C LEU A 653 24.11 1.58 -24.03
N LYS A 654 23.47 2.62 -24.59
CA LYS A 654 23.52 3.99 -24.05
C LYS A 654 22.30 4.37 -23.24
N ASN A 655 21.14 3.72 -23.46
CA ASN A 655 19.89 4.10 -22.84
C ASN A 655 19.64 3.35 -21.54
N ASN A 656 19.29 4.08 -20.47
CA ASN A 656 18.89 3.51 -19.19
C ASN A 656 17.36 3.55 -19.06
N TYR A 657 16.74 2.38 -18.86
CA TYR A 657 15.29 2.18 -18.72
C TYR A 657 14.83 1.96 -17.27
N ARG A 658 15.74 2.01 -16.32
CA ARG A 658 15.47 1.74 -14.91
C ARG A 658 15.35 3.01 -14.07
N SER A 659 16.25 3.95 -14.29
CA SER A 659 16.47 5.07 -13.37
C SER A 659 16.12 6.41 -14.01
N THR A 660 15.68 7.36 -13.19
CA THR A 660 15.42 8.75 -13.59
C THR A 660 16.72 9.47 -14.01
N ASN A 661 16.57 10.56 -14.73
CA ASN A 661 17.70 11.34 -15.22
C ASN A 661 18.60 11.87 -14.07
N SER A 662 18.02 12.20 -12.93
CA SER A 662 18.78 12.65 -11.74
C SER A 662 19.75 11.57 -11.23
N ILE A 663 19.28 10.31 -11.15
CA ILE A 663 20.11 9.18 -10.72
C ILE A 663 21.20 8.88 -11.76
N VAL A 664 20.83 8.85 -13.04
CA VAL A 664 21.77 8.57 -14.14
C VAL A 664 22.84 9.66 -14.24
N SER A 665 22.46 10.94 -14.12
CA SER A 665 23.41 12.06 -14.11
C SER A 665 24.37 12.00 -12.93
N ALA A 666 23.89 11.70 -11.73
CA ALA A 666 24.73 11.55 -10.55
C ALA A 666 25.73 10.38 -10.70
N SER A 667 25.26 9.24 -11.24
CA SER A 667 26.11 8.08 -11.54
C SER A 667 27.19 8.41 -12.56
N ASN A 668 26.85 9.07 -13.65
CA ASN A 668 27.82 9.49 -14.67
C ASN A 668 28.89 10.46 -14.14
N GLN A 669 28.52 11.34 -13.19
CA GLN A 669 29.49 12.25 -12.53
C GLN A 669 30.45 11.51 -11.61
N MET A 670 30.02 10.44 -10.95
CA MET A 670 30.88 9.66 -10.07
C MET A 670 31.85 8.74 -10.82
N ILE A 671 31.39 8.15 -11.91
CA ILE A 671 32.11 7.08 -12.59
C ILE A 671 32.46 7.55 -14.02
N ASN A 672 33.23 8.46 -14.25
CA ASN A 672 33.75 9.09 -15.49
C ASN A 672 33.73 8.21 -16.77
N CYS A 673 32.72 7.35 -16.98
CA CYS A 673 32.61 6.43 -18.08
C CYS A 673 31.17 6.21 -18.51
N PHE A 674 30.97 6.00 -19.79
CA PHE A 674 29.71 5.82 -20.51
C PHE A 674 28.73 6.98 -20.33
N ASN A 675 28.57 7.81 -21.31
CA ASN A 675 27.49 8.79 -21.39
C ASN A 675 26.14 8.07 -21.50
N ILE A 676 25.70 7.46 -20.38
CA ILE A 676 24.41 6.81 -20.26
C ILE A 676 23.34 7.90 -20.18
N VAL A 677 22.27 7.74 -20.94
CA VAL A 677 21.13 8.66 -20.98
C VAL A 677 19.90 7.96 -20.42
N SER A 678 19.16 8.63 -19.53
CA SER A 678 17.90 8.12 -19.06
C SER A 678 16.83 8.15 -20.16
N ALA A 679 16.18 7.02 -20.38
CA ALA A 679 15.01 6.93 -21.25
C ALA A 679 13.70 7.31 -20.53
N PHE A 680 13.76 7.61 -19.22
CA PHE A 680 12.63 8.09 -18.42
C PHE A 680 12.42 9.59 -18.61
N ASP A 681 11.23 9.96 -19.03
CA ASP A 681 10.76 11.35 -19.14
C ASP A 681 9.98 11.77 -17.88
N LYS A 682 10.56 11.51 -16.68
CA LYS A 682 10.01 11.99 -15.41
C LYS A 682 10.62 13.34 -15.02
N PRO A 683 9.88 14.24 -14.37
CA PRO A 683 10.41 15.51 -13.89
C PRO A 683 11.60 15.27 -12.94
N HIS A 684 12.50 16.26 -12.85
CA HIS A 684 13.72 16.21 -12.05
C HIS A 684 13.40 16.03 -10.55
N GLU A 685 13.51 14.80 -10.06
CA GLU A 685 13.54 14.54 -8.62
C GLU A 685 14.94 14.72 -8.08
N LYS A 686 15.06 15.43 -6.97
CA LYS A 686 16.36 15.64 -6.31
C LYS A 686 16.73 14.41 -5.50
N ILE A 687 18.00 14.01 -5.56
CA ILE A 687 18.57 13.03 -4.65
C ILE A 687 18.67 13.67 -3.28
N THR A 688 18.05 13.07 -2.27
CA THR A 688 18.13 13.55 -0.89
C THR A 688 19.37 12.99 -0.21
N ILE A 689 20.16 13.86 0.40
CA ILE A 689 21.29 13.49 1.25
C ILE A 689 20.92 13.83 2.68
N HIS A 690 20.93 12.83 3.57
CA HIS A 690 20.64 13.00 4.99
C HIS A 690 21.87 12.59 5.81
N SER A 691 22.24 13.43 6.79
CA SER A 691 23.30 13.12 7.75
C SER A 691 22.69 12.96 9.13
N ALA A 692 22.84 11.79 9.72
CA ALA A 692 22.32 11.50 11.04
C ALA A 692 23.46 11.46 12.07
N PRO A 693 23.22 11.88 13.34
CA PRO A 693 24.24 11.89 14.38
C PRO A 693 24.59 10.48 14.92
N THR A 694 23.71 9.49 14.72
CA THR A 694 23.91 8.11 15.14
C THR A 694 23.26 7.15 14.14
N ASP A 695 23.67 5.88 14.15
CA ASP A 695 23.10 4.78 13.38
C ASP A 695 21.59 4.56 13.67
N LYS A 696 21.18 4.76 14.93
CA LYS A 696 19.77 4.69 15.32
C LYS A 696 18.96 5.84 14.71
N ALA A 697 19.50 7.07 14.73
CA ALA A 697 18.84 8.22 14.12
C ALA A 697 18.73 8.07 12.60
N GLU A 698 19.74 7.46 11.95
CA GLU A 698 19.70 7.10 10.52
C GLU A 698 18.60 6.10 10.25
N ALA A 699 18.50 5.03 11.05
CA ALA A 699 17.46 4.00 10.91
C ALA A 699 16.04 4.57 11.12
N GLU A 700 15.85 5.49 12.07
CA GLU A 700 14.57 6.20 12.28
C GLU A 700 14.21 7.08 11.07
N TYR A 701 15.18 7.77 10.51
CA TYR A 701 14.96 8.59 9.31
C TYR A 701 14.56 7.75 8.11
N ILE A 702 15.21 6.60 7.88
CA ILE A 702 14.84 5.65 6.82
C ILE A 702 13.40 5.18 7.00
N THR A 703 13.04 4.75 8.20
CA THR A 703 11.72 4.25 8.54
C THR A 703 10.65 5.33 8.33
N SER A 704 10.88 6.54 8.86
CA SER A 704 9.97 7.68 8.69
C SER A 704 9.80 8.09 7.22
N THR A 705 10.87 7.99 6.42
CA THR A 705 10.82 8.29 4.98
C THR A 705 9.96 7.26 4.23
N ILE A 706 10.15 5.95 4.50
CA ILE A 706 9.33 4.89 3.91
C ILE A 706 7.86 5.07 4.30
N GLU A 707 7.59 5.34 5.58
CA GLU A 707 6.24 5.59 6.10
C GLU A 707 5.56 6.76 5.37
N SER A 708 6.29 7.87 5.21
CA SER A 708 5.80 9.06 4.48
C SER A 708 5.48 8.76 3.02
N LEU A 709 6.29 7.95 2.35
CA LEU A 709 6.12 7.61 0.93
C LEU A 709 5.00 6.60 0.68
N ILE A 710 4.75 5.68 1.63
CA ILE A 710 3.63 4.74 1.53
C ILE A 710 2.28 5.43 1.79
N GLY A 711 2.30 6.67 2.28
CA GLY A 711 1.09 7.38 2.70
C GLY A 711 0.65 6.97 4.10
N GLY A 712 1.61 6.53 4.93
CA GLY A 712 1.45 6.32 6.36
C GLY A 712 1.14 7.66 7.01
N HIS A 713 -0.12 7.84 7.32
CA HIS A 713 -0.60 9.05 7.96
C HIS A 713 -0.25 9.02 9.45
N SER A 714 0.86 9.66 9.81
CA SER A 714 0.82 10.29 11.12
C SER A 714 -0.12 11.50 10.98
N PHE A 715 -1.02 11.70 11.90
CA PHE A 715 -1.92 12.87 11.95
C PHE A 715 -1.14 14.19 11.89
N PHE A 716 0.15 14.17 12.25
CA PHE A 716 1.06 15.30 12.10
C PHE A 716 1.33 15.71 10.65
N SER A 717 1.28 14.78 9.70
CA SER A 717 1.41 15.08 8.26
C SER A 717 0.11 15.59 7.67
N ILE A 718 -1.03 15.17 8.23
CA ILE A 718 -2.37 15.61 7.81
C ILE A 718 -2.65 17.01 8.32
N ASP A 719 -2.38 17.30 9.61
CA ASP A 719 -2.62 18.62 10.22
C ASP A 719 -1.58 19.68 9.84
N SER A 720 -0.35 19.28 9.55
CA SER A 720 0.75 20.24 9.28
C SER A 720 0.85 20.70 7.82
N ALA A 721 -0.04 20.25 6.92
CA ALA A 721 -0.01 20.57 5.48
C ALA A 721 1.35 20.30 4.79
N ARG A 722 2.20 19.44 5.37
CA ARG A 722 3.55 19.11 4.87
C ARG A 722 3.57 17.90 3.94
N SER A 723 2.46 17.21 3.73
CA SER A 723 2.30 16.15 2.73
C SER A 723 2.11 16.74 1.33
N GLY A 724 3.13 17.36 0.80
CA GLY A 724 3.17 17.92 -0.55
C GLY A 724 4.00 17.08 -1.52
N GLY A 725 4.07 15.78 -1.35
CA GLY A 725 4.64 14.85 -2.32
C GLY A 725 3.57 14.37 -3.29
N GLU A 726 3.89 14.26 -4.56
CA GLU A 726 3.15 13.45 -5.50
C GLU A 726 3.16 12.02 -4.94
N ASN A 727 2.06 11.57 -4.32
CA ASN A 727 1.96 10.25 -3.72
C ASN A 727 1.97 9.22 -4.86
N GLU A 728 3.12 8.65 -5.14
CA GLU A 728 3.23 7.45 -5.95
C GLU A 728 2.64 6.28 -5.14
N ASP A 729 1.99 5.33 -5.83
CA ASP A 729 1.37 4.15 -5.20
C ASP A 729 2.44 3.13 -4.80
N TYR A 730 3.22 3.42 -3.76
CA TYR A 730 4.23 2.52 -3.24
C TYR A 730 3.65 1.44 -2.33
N SER A 731 4.16 0.22 -2.48
CA SER A 731 4.05 -0.88 -1.53
C SER A 731 5.39 -1.12 -0.85
N PHE A 732 5.44 -1.90 0.23
CA PHE A 732 6.69 -2.25 0.89
C PHE A 732 7.72 -2.91 -0.04
N SER A 733 7.28 -3.64 -1.07
CA SER A 733 8.14 -4.27 -2.05
C SER A 733 8.82 -3.29 -3.03
N ASP A 734 8.42 -2.00 -3.04
CA ASP A 734 9.01 -0.98 -3.90
C ASP A 734 10.21 -0.28 -3.25
N PHE A 735 10.51 -0.61 -1.98
CA PHE A 735 11.64 -0.05 -1.25
C PHE A 735 12.77 -1.07 -1.12
N ALA A 736 13.98 -0.59 -1.31
CA ALA A 736 15.20 -1.34 -1.02
C ALA A 736 16.13 -0.49 -0.16
N ILE A 737 16.62 -1.08 0.93
CA ILE A 737 17.62 -0.46 1.81
C ILE A 737 18.96 -1.16 1.52
N LEU A 738 19.91 -0.41 0.99
CA LEU A 738 21.26 -0.89 0.69
C LEU A 738 22.21 -0.40 1.78
N TYR A 739 23.04 -1.31 2.29
CA TYR A 739 24.05 -1.01 3.31
C TYR A 739 25.40 -1.60 2.95
N ARG A 740 26.48 -1.01 3.42
CA ARG A 740 27.85 -1.38 3.04
C ARG A 740 28.36 -2.59 3.81
N THR A 741 28.00 -2.71 5.09
CA THR A 741 28.48 -3.79 5.98
C THR A 741 27.33 -4.38 6.80
N SER A 742 27.45 -5.65 7.16
CA SER A 742 26.42 -6.37 7.96
C SER A 742 26.19 -5.74 9.35
N SER A 743 27.15 -4.99 9.87
CA SER A 743 27.02 -4.27 11.15
C SER A 743 25.97 -3.14 11.11
N GLN A 744 25.60 -2.63 9.93
CA GLN A 744 24.57 -1.59 9.76
C GLN A 744 23.15 -2.16 9.78
N LEU A 745 23.00 -3.48 9.59
CA LEU A 745 21.69 -4.12 9.51
C LEU A 745 20.91 -4.14 10.85
N PRO A 746 21.52 -4.44 12.03
CA PRO A 746 20.78 -4.53 13.27
C PRO A 746 19.96 -3.29 13.63
N PRO A 747 20.52 -2.04 13.64
CA PRO A 747 19.72 -0.86 13.95
C PRO A 747 18.59 -0.61 12.94
N ILE A 748 18.82 -0.87 11.64
CA ILE A 748 17.80 -0.73 10.60
C ILE A 748 16.67 -1.76 10.81
N SER A 749 17.02 -3.02 11.03
CA SER A 749 16.01 -4.08 11.23
C SER A 749 15.22 -3.89 12.53
N GLU A 750 15.85 -3.36 13.59
CA GLU A 750 15.17 -3.01 14.83
C GLU A 750 14.17 -1.86 14.63
N ALA A 751 14.56 -0.80 13.91
CA ALA A 751 13.68 0.32 13.61
C ALA A 751 12.48 -0.11 12.76
N LEU A 752 12.68 -0.91 11.70
CA LEU A 752 11.60 -1.45 10.86
C LEU A 752 10.64 -2.36 11.67
N LYS A 753 11.18 -3.24 12.53
CA LYS A 753 10.37 -4.09 13.42
C LYS A 753 9.55 -3.25 14.40
N ARG A 754 10.15 -2.23 15.02
CA ARG A 754 9.47 -1.34 15.96
C ARG A 754 8.34 -0.54 15.29
N SER A 755 8.53 -0.16 14.03
CA SER A 755 7.51 0.54 13.22
C SER A 755 6.49 -0.39 12.57
N GLY A 756 6.58 -1.71 12.77
CA GLY A 756 5.64 -2.68 12.20
C GLY A 756 5.78 -2.90 10.69
N MET A 757 6.84 -2.39 10.07
CA MET A 757 7.04 -2.54 8.63
C MET A 757 7.50 -3.95 8.27
N PRO A 758 6.84 -4.65 7.36
CA PRO A 758 7.30 -5.94 6.87
C PRO A 758 8.56 -5.74 6.01
N PHE A 759 9.56 -6.58 6.22
CA PHE A 759 10.78 -6.57 5.42
C PHE A 759 11.38 -7.96 5.29
N VAL A 760 12.14 -8.19 4.22
CA VAL A 760 12.89 -9.39 3.98
C VAL A 760 14.38 -9.04 3.96
N LYS A 761 15.19 -9.78 4.75
CA LYS A 761 16.64 -9.71 4.66
C LYS A 761 17.08 -10.61 3.51
N LEU A 762 17.69 -10.04 2.49
CA LEU A 762 18.34 -10.82 1.45
C LEU A 762 19.75 -11.16 1.93
N SER A 763 19.93 -12.38 2.47
CA SER A 763 21.22 -12.96 2.83
C SER A 763 21.41 -14.28 2.07
N ASN A 764 22.66 -14.68 1.88
CA ASN A 764 22.96 -16.00 1.30
C ASN A 764 22.48 -17.17 2.19
N ASP A 765 22.16 -16.91 3.47
CA ASP A 765 21.69 -17.92 4.45
C ASP A 765 20.25 -18.39 4.20
N LEU A 766 19.46 -17.65 3.40
CA LEU A 766 18.09 -18.07 3.01
C LEU A 766 18.07 -19.32 2.11
N LEU A 767 19.19 -19.70 1.52
CA LEU A 767 19.30 -20.95 0.73
C LEU A 767 19.27 -22.21 1.62
N LEU A 768 19.67 -22.10 2.88
CA LEU A 768 19.65 -23.22 3.84
C LEU A 768 18.28 -23.38 4.53
N SER A 769 17.54 -22.30 4.78
CA SER A 769 16.24 -22.38 5.44
C SER A 769 15.09 -22.87 4.54
N LEU A 770 15.19 -22.71 3.22
CA LEU A 770 14.20 -23.23 2.26
C LEU A 770 14.34 -24.73 1.98
N ILE A 771 15.47 -25.34 2.31
CA ILE A 771 15.68 -26.79 2.17
C ILE A 771 14.97 -27.56 3.30
N HIS A 772 14.77 -26.94 4.46
CA HIS A 772 14.08 -27.56 5.61
C HIS A 772 12.54 -27.45 5.61
N ILE A 773 11.94 -26.74 4.63
CA ILE A 773 10.46 -26.55 4.57
C ILE A 773 9.79 -27.54 3.60
N SER A 774 10.54 -28.41 2.91
CA SER A 774 10.01 -29.32 1.88
C SER A 774 9.95 -30.81 2.29
N GLU A 775 9.84 -31.16 3.56
CA GLU A 775 9.41 -32.50 3.93
C GLU A 775 7.98 -32.46 4.52
N PRO A 776 6.98 -33.05 3.82
CA PRO A 776 5.68 -33.29 4.40
C PRO A 776 5.76 -34.53 5.31
N THR A 777 5.46 -34.36 6.57
CA THR A 777 5.03 -35.46 7.44
C THR A 777 3.51 -35.62 7.35
#